data_53fb850456f0a09ae591937c48b58227
#
_entry.id   53fb850456f0a09ae591937c48b58227
#
_cell.length_a   1.000
_cell.length_b   1.000
_cell.length_c   1.000
_cell.angle_alpha   90.00
_cell.angle_beta   90.00
_cell.angle_gamma   90.00
#
_symmetry.space_group_name_H-M   'P 1'
#
loop_
_entity.id
_entity.type
_entity.pdbx_description
1 polymer ?
#
loop_
_entity_poly.entity_id
_entity_poly.type
_entity_poly.pdbx_seq_one_letter_code
_entity_poly.pdbx_strand_id
1 'polypeptide(L)'
;MKKSLFLLLSAVIISCQTATKNEETASLPDLVQQKSKAIVEANGQKYRDLNHNNQFDKYENSSLPIEERIDDLLSQMTVEEKAGIMFINGTGVSTTAQPDSKEGVEGPAARMPSIVENMNDRKMNYFNIWGIPEDPAVFAKWYNNAQLVAESSRLGIPVTIASDPRHHFSNNIFAMSAKGFSQFCETLGFAALRDEALMKKFGDIVRQEYLAIGIREALHPQIDLATEPRWARIAGTFGEDAELSAMLVKAYIEGMQGTILDENGIATMTKHFPGGGPQKEGLDPHFSFQKGQIYPGDNFDYHLIPFEAAFEANTAAIMPYYGVPTDQTDENVAMAYNKAIITTLLREKYNYDGVVCTDWGLISDVPMGPDVVWKARAWGVEELSEVERVLRIIEAGCDQFGGENKPEHVVQLVKEGKLSEERIDISVRRLLRQKFQLGLFDNPFVDETKVNDIVGKPEWQALGAKTQQEAMTLLKNDQNTLPLAKNTLKVYIENMDSATVAEYAEVVATPEAADFAIIRVNTPWYPADTKNPFALGFHHGDLDFKGEEKEKIMKLLKTVPTVVDIYLDRPAVIPDIAAASKALIANYGASDKSVCEVIFGNATPKGKLPFELPSSMKAVEEQKTDVPYDSKDPLFTYGFGLEY
;
A
#
# COMPACT_ATOMS: atom_id res chain seq x y z
N MET A 1 -72.67 -48.41 -44.69
CA MET A 1 -72.68 -47.87 -43.33
C MET A 1 -71.48 -46.96 -43.21
N LYS A 2 -71.64 -45.67 -43.38
CA LYS A 2 -70.61 -44.68 -43.30
C LYS A 2 -70.87 -43.80 -42.06
N LYS A 3 -69.95 -43.76 -41.06
CA LYS A 3 -70.02 -42.84 -39.91
C LYS A 3 -69.17 -41.61 -40.27
N SER A 4 -69.82 -40.49 -40.34
CA SER A 4 -69.17 -39.16 -40.47
C SER A 4 -68.69 -38.66 -39.06
N LEU A 5 -67.45 -38.27 -39.03
CA LEU A 5 -66.81 -37.64 -37.81
C LEU A 5 -66.81 -36.14 -38.05
N PHE A 6 -67.52 -35.38 -37.16
CA PHE A 6 -67.47 -33.94 -37.10
C PHE A 6 -66.27 -33.50 -36.30
N LEU A 7 -65.35 -32.72 -36.88
CA LEU A 7 -64.27 -32.00 -36.17
C LEU A 7 -64.78 -30.63 -35.74
N LEU A 8 -64.84 -30.39 -34.42
CA LEU A 8 -64.98 -29.05 -33.88
C LEU A 8 -63.62 -28.37 -33.80
N LEU A 9 -63.45 -27.28 -34.54
CA LEU A 9 -62.29 -26.39 -34.43
C LEU A 9 -62.57 -25.39 -33.30
N SER A 10 -61.93 -25.50 -32.14
CA SER A 10 -61.93 -24.49 -31.08
C SER A 10 -60.78 -23.52 -31.35
N ALA A 11 -61.09 -22.30 -31.72
CA ALA A 11 -60.11 -21.21 -31.83
C ALA A 11 -59.74 -20.73 -30.42
N VAL A 12 -58.50 -21.01 -30.03
CA VAL A 12 -57.89 -20.43 -28.84
C VAL A 12 -57.34 -19.07 -29.23
N ILE A 13 -57.96 -17.99 -28.74
CA ILE A 13 -57.44 -16.63 -28.83
C ILE A 13 -56.38 -16.52 -27.75
N ILE A 14 -55.11 -16.59 -28.11
CA ILE A 14 -53.97 -16.27 -27.25
C ILE A 14 -53.89 -14.73 -27.16
N SER A 15 -54.39 -14.17 -26.10
CA SER A 15 -54.13 -12.76 -25.72
C SER A 15 -52.68 -12.66 -25.26
N CYS A 16 -51.78 -12.12 -26.09
CA CYS A 16 -50.48 -11.65 -25.65
C CYS A 16 -50.68 -10.45 -24.73
N GLN A 17 -50.78 -10.70 -23.43
CA GLN A 17 -50.47 -9.65 -22.43
C GLN A 17 -48.95 -9.51 -22.45
N THR A 18 -48.46 -8.41 -23.02
CA THR A 18 -47.13 -7.89 -22.76
C THR A 18 -47.09 -7.52 -21.25
N ALA A 19 -46.55 -8.44 -20.45
CA ALA A 19 -46.15 -8.09 -19.09
C ALA A 19 -45.00 -7.08 -19.24
N THR A 20 -45.32 -5.82 -19.03
CA THR A 20 -44.28 -4.85 -18.65
C THR A 20 -43.63 -5.39 -17.36
N LYS A 21 -42.42 -5.90 -17.47
CA LYS A 21 -41.55 -6.08 -16.31
C LYS A 21 -41.44 -4.68 -15.68
N ASN A 22 -42.12 -4.46 -14.56
CA ASN A 22 -41.70 -3.41 -13.65
C ASN A 22 -40.28 -3.78 -13.23
N GLU A 23 -39.29 -3.08 -13.74
CA GLU A 23 -37.94 -3.10 -13.19
C GLU A 23 -38.11 -2.56 -11.76
N GLU A 24 -38.09 -3.43 -10.76
CA GLU A 24 -37.97 -3.04 -9.37
C GLU A 24 -36.57 -2.39 -9.24
N THR A 25 -36.54 -1.08 -9.32
CA THR A 25 -35.34 -0.34 -9.01
C THR A 25 -35.06 -0.48 -7.52
N ALA A 26 -33.83 -0.83 -7.18
CA ALA A 26 -33.40 -0.96 -5.80
C ALA A 26 -33.66 0.35 -5.04
N SER A 27 -34.23 0.26 -3.85
CA SER A 27 -34.42 1.43 -2.99
C SER A 27 -33.07 2.01 -2.58
N LEU A 28 -32.96 3.36 -2.56
CA LEU A 28 -31.73 4.02 -2.09
C LEU A 28 -31.39 3.60 -0.65
N PRO A 29 -30.10 3.31 -0.35
CA PRO A 29 -29.64 3.01 1.00
C PRO A 29 -30.04 4.11 2.00
N ASP A 30 -30.37 3.76 3.24
CA ASP A 30 -30.80 4.73 4.27
C ASP A 30 -29.79 5.85 4.50
N LEU A 31 -28.50 5.53 4.50
CA LEU A 31 -27.43 6.51 4.69
C LEU A 31 -27.39 7.53 3.55
N VAL A 32 -27.62 7.09 2.31
CA VAL A 32 -27.72 7.97 1.14
C VAL A 32 -28.94 8.88 1.29
N GLN A 33 -30.10 8.35 1.68
CA GLN A 33 -31.31 9.16 1.89
C GLN A 33 -31.12 10.25 2.96
N GLN A 34 -30.24 10.01 3.96
CA GLN A 34 -29.97 10.97 5.03
C GLN A 34 -28.93 12.04 4.64
N LYS A 35 -27.93 11.67 3.85
CA LYS A 35 -26.76 12.54 3.59
C LYS A 35 -26.77 13.21 2.22
N SER A 36 -27.21 12.53 1.17
CA SER A 36 -27.19 13.05 -0.19
C SER A 36 -28.12 14.25 -0.35
N LYS A 37 -27.68 15.25 -1.11
CA LYS A 37 -28.45 16.44 -1.50
C LYS A 37 -28.96 16.35 -2.93
N ALA A 38 -28.60 15.32 -3.67
CA ALA A 38 -29.01 15.10 -5.05
C ALA A 38 -30.27 14.22 -5.19
N ILE A 39 -30.97 13.90 -4.09
CA ILE A 39 -32.15 13.03 -4.13
C ILE A 39 -33.30 13.77 -4.75
N VAL A 40 -33.88 13.20 -5.80
CA VAL A 40 -35.11 13.62 -6.44
C VAL A 40 -36.11 12.46 -6.45
N GLU A 41 -37.40 12.80 -6.59
CA GLU A 41 -38.49 11.83 -6.71
C GLU A 41 -39.24 12.06 -8.00
N ALA A 42 -39.29 11.05 -8.86
CA ALA A 42 -40.08 11.06 -10.08
C ALA A 42 -40.83 9.74 -10.22
N ASN A 43 -42.11 9.82 -10.62
CA ASN A 43 -43.00 8.65 -10.81
C ASN A 43 -43.08 7.73 -9.57
N GLY A 44 -42.95 8.28 -8.35
CA GLY A 44 -43.00 7.52 -7.11
C GLY A 44 -41.71 6.79 -6.75
N GLN A 45 -40.61 7.06 -7.47
CA GLN A 45 -39.31 6.50 -7.25
C GLN A 45 -38.31 7.58 -6.84
N LYS A 46 -37.49 7.30 -5.80
CA LYS A 46 -36.36 8.14 -5.40
C LYS A 46 -35.09 7.67 -6.06
N TYR A 47 -34.30 8.59 -6.61
CA TYR A 47 -32.97 8.34 -7.18
C TYR A 47 -32.04 9.53 -6.89
N ARG A 48 -30.76 9.36 -7.14
CA ARG A 48 -29.78 10.45 -7.10
C ARG A 48 -29.63 11.04 -8.50
N ASP A 49 -30.02 12.29 -8.66
CA ASP A 49 -29.80 13.07 -9.87
C ASP A 49 -28.41 13.73 -9.80
N LEU A 50 -27.40 12.99 -10.24
CA LEU A 50 -25.99 13.35 -10.07
C LEU A 50 -25.54 14.44 -11.05
N ASN A 51 -26.18 14.56 -12.20
CA ASN A 51 -25.90 15.59 -13.19
C ASN A 51 -26.90 16.77 -13.16
N HIS A 52 -27.84 16.77 -12.21
CA HIS A 52 -28.80 17.83 -11.94
C HIS A 52 -29.72 18.18 -13.14
N ASN A 53 -30.01 17.16 -13.99
CA ASN A 53 -30.84 17.36 -15.18
C ASN A 53 -32.34 17.02 -14.97
N ASN A 54 -32.72 16.52 -13.78
CA ASN A 54 -34.03 16.01 -13.40
C ASN A 54 -34.50 14.82 -14.27
N GLN A 55 -33.57 14.02 -14.79
CA GLN A 55 -33.83 12.76 -15.48
C GLN A 55 -33.10 11.63 -14.75
N PHE A 56 -33.61 10.42 -14.85
CA PHE A 56 -32.95 9.25 -14.30
C PHE A 56 -32.04 8.64 -15.38
N ASP A 57 -30.79 9.05 -15.40
CA ASP A 57 -29.82 8.60 -16.39
C ASP A 57 -29.34 7.17 -16.10
N LYS A 58 -28.81 6.50 -17.13
CA LYS A 58 -28.37 5.11 -17.00
C LYS A 58 -27.25 4.96 -15.97
N TYR A 59 -26.29 5.91 -15.89
CA TYR A 59 -25.19 5.80 -14.94
C TYR A 59 -25.63 5.94 -13.47
N GLU A 60 -26.80 6.53 -13.22
CA GLU A 60 -27.40 6.68 -11.90
C GLU A 60 -28.22 5.46 -11.47
N ASN A 61 -28.54 4.57 -12.43
CA ASN A 61 -29.37 3.41 -12.19
C ASN A 61 -28.54 2.19 -11.73
N SER A 62 -28.57 1.90 -10.44
CA SER A 62 -27.85 0.75 -9.84
C SER A 62 -28.33 -0.63 -10.31
N SER A 63 -29.50 -0.73 -10.95
CA SER A 63 -30.02 -1.99 -11.50
C SER A 63 -29.38 -2.38 -12.84
N LEU A 64 -28.71 -1.43 -13.53
CA LEU A 64 -28.07 -1.68 -14.82
C LEU A 64 -26.67 -2.27 -14.66
N PRO A 65 -26.21 -3.04 -15.66
CA PRO A 65 -24.83 -3.53 -15.73
C PRO A 65 -23.82 -2.37 -15.67
N ILE A 66 -22.71 -2.57 -14.97
CA ILE A 66 -21.66 -1.54 -14.78
C ILE A 66 -21.20 -0.97 -16.12
N GLU A 67 -20.97 -1.79 -17.14
CA GLU A 67 -20.49 -1.32 -18.44
C GLU A 67 -21.49 -0.40 -19.14
N GLU A 68 -22.80 -0.65 -19.03
CA GLU A 68 -23.83 0.25 -19.57
C GLU A 68 -23.86 1.60 -18.86
N ARG A 69 -23.63 1.58 -17.55
CA ARG A 69 -23.51 2.78 -16.71
C ARG A 69 -22.26 3.60 -17.08
N ILE A 70 -21.15 2.92 -17.34
CA ILE A 70 -19.89 3.55 -17.78
C ILE A 70 -20.07 4.17 -19.16
N ASP A 71 -20.68 3.46 -20.11
CA ASP A 71 -20.92 3.98 -21.48
C ASP A 71 -21.73 5.28 -21.44
N ASP A 72 -22.75 5.32 -20.61
CA ASP A 72 -23.60 6.50 -20.47
C ASP A 72 -22.82 7.68 -19.85
N LEU A 73 -22.14 7.47 -18.72
CA LEU A 73 -21.35 8.51 -18.06
C LEU A 73 -20.23 9.02 -18.96
N LEU A 74 -19.48 8.12 -19.59
CA LEU A 74 -18.34 8.46 -20.44
C LEU A 74 -18.76 9.33 -21.64
N SER A 75 -19.96 9.07 -22.20
CA SER A 75 -20.53 9.87 -23.28
C SER A 75 -20.87 11.31 -22.89
N GLN A 76 -21.06 11.57 -21.58
CA GLN A 76 -21.40 12.88 -21.02
C GLN A 76 -20.17 13.64 -20.54
N MET A 77 -18.99 12.97 -20.34
CA MET A 77 -17.77 13.59 -19.86
C MET A 77 -17.10 14.48 -20.89
N THR A 78 -16.64 15.66 -20.46
CA THR A 78 -15.73 16.49 -21.27
C THR A 78 -14.29 15.97 -21.23
N VAL A 79 -13.46 16.41 -22.15
CA VAL A 79 -12.04 16.03 -22.18
C VAL A 79 -11.33 16.44 -20.87
N GLU A 80 -11.70 17.59 -20.30
CA GLU A 80 -11.17 18.07 -19.03
C GLU A 80 -11.54 17.15 -17.85
N GLU A 81 -12.76 16.62 -17.82
CA GLU A 81 -13.19 15.65 -16.81
C GLU A 81 -12.54 14.27 -17.00
N LYS A 82 -12.40 13.82 -18.25
CA LYS A 82 -11.66 12.61 -18.59
C LYS A 82 -10.20 12.72 -18.19
N ALA A 83 -9.56 13.86 -18.46
CA ALA A 83 -8.19 14.12 -18.04
C ALA A 83 -8.05 14.17 -16.51
N GLY A 84 -8.98 14.83 -15.82
CA GLY A 84 -8.93 15.00 -14.36
C GLY A 84 -8.95 13.67 -13.59
N ILE A 85 -9.79 12.72 -14.00
CA ILE A 85 -9.88 11.40 -13.34
C ILE A 85 -8.58 10.58 -13.50
N MET A 86 -7.76 10.86 -14.52
CA MET A 86 -6.49 10.19 -14.77
C MET A 86 -5.37 10.63 -13.80
N PHE A 87 -5.63 11.50 -12.83
CA PHE A 87 -4.63 11.98 -11.89
C PHE A 87 -5.02 11.65 -10.45
N ILE A 88 -4.01 11.19 -9.67
CA ILE A 88 -4.10 11.00 -8.24
C ILE A 88 -2.94 11.74 -7.55
N ASN A 89 -3.25 12.58 -6.55
CA ASN A 89 -2.22 13.30 -5.82
C ASN A 89 -2.48 13.26 -4.31
N GLY A 90 -1.46 13.62 -3.55
CA GLY A 90 -1.54 13.72 -2.09
C GLY A 90 -2.48 14.82 -1.62
N THR A 91 -3.14 14.60 -0.49
CA THR A 91 -3.94 15.59 0.23
C THR A 91 -3.82 15.42 1.73
N GLY A 92 -4.08 16.49 2.48
CA GLY A 92 -4.20 16.45 3.94
C GLY A 92 -5.64 16.46 4.40
N VAL A 93 -5.89 15.93 5.58
CA VAL A 93 -7.19 15.92 6.23
C VAL A 93 -7.21 16.99 7.33
N SER A 94 -8.12 17.96 7.24
CA SER A 94 -8.22 19.02 8.23
C SER A 94 -8.87 18.53 9.53
N THR A 95 -8.44 19.08 10.65
CA THR A 95 -9.01 18.80 11.98
C THR A 95 -10.42 19.36 12.16
N THR A 96 -10.84 20.29 11.30
CA THR A 96 -12.20 20.84 11.26
C THR A 96 -13.18 19.98 10.46
N ALA A 97 -12.70 18.90 9.83
CA ALA A 97 -13.46 18.06 8.90
C ALA A 97 -14.04 18.82 7.68
N GLN A 98 -13.48 19.98 7.35
CA GLN A 98 -13.85 20.71 6.13
C GLN A 98 -12.84 20.39 5.02
N PRO A 99 -13.28 19.96 3.82
CA PRO A 99 -12.38 19.48 2.76
C PRO A 99 -11.63 20.61 2.03
N ASP A 100 -12.03 21.86 2.21
CA ASP A 100 -11.33 23.07 1.73
C ASP A 100 -10.38 23.68 2.76
N SER A 101 -10.48 23.28 4.03
CA SER A 101 -9.63 23.76 5.12
C SER A 101 -8.30 23.03 5.17
N LYS A 102 -7.25 23.74 5.59
CA LYS A 102 -5.93 23.19 5.88
C LYS A 102 -5.58 23.25 7.38
N GLU A 103 -6.54 23.55 8.24
CA GLU A 103 -6.34 23.64 9.68
C GLU A 103 -5.92 22.28 10.25
N GLY A 104 -4.80 22.26 10.96
CA GLY A 104 -4.23 21.04 11.54
C GLY A 104 -3.53 20.11 10.52
N VAL A 105 -3.43 20.51 9.25
CA VAL A 105 -2.66 19.75 8.25
C VAL A 105 -1.19 20.11 8.35
N GLU A 106 -0.34 19.10 8.53
CA GLU A 106 1.10 19.27 8.74
C GLU A 106 1.91 18.71 7.56
N GLY A 107 3.23 18.99 7.58
CA GLY A 107 4.18 18.45 6.62
C GLY A 107 3.95 18.90 5.17
N PRO A 108 4.32 18.07 4.17
CA PRO A 108 4.18 18.40 2.76
C PRO A 108 2.72 18.64 2.33
N ALA A 109 1.75 17.94 2.92
CA ALA A 109 0.33 18.07 2.61
C ALA A 109 -0.21 19.49 2.85
N ALA A 110 0.35 20.23 3.82
CA ALA A 110 -0.06 21.61 4.12
C ALA A 110 0.22 22.60 2.95
N ARG A 111 1.17 22.24 2.06
CA ARG A 111 1.56 23.05 0.91
C ARG A 111 0.81 22.68 -0.37
N MET A 112 0.11 21.53 -0.38
CA MET A 112 -0.63 21.07 -1.55
C MET A 112 -1.97 21.80 -1.67
N PRO A 113 -2.56 21.91 -2.89
CA PRO A 113 -3.94 22.35 -3.05
C PRO A 113 -4.88 21.49 -2.23
N SER A 114 -5.98 22.08 -1.74
CA SER A 114 -7.04 21.31 -1.07
C SER A 114 -7.70 20.34 -2.05
N ILE A 115 -8.40 19.34 -1.51
CA ILE A 115 -9.19 18.43 -2.35
C ILE A 115 -10.24 19.19 -3.17
N VAL A 116 -10.85 20.24 -2.59
CA VAL A 116 -11.87 21.06 -3.25
C VAL A 116 -11.27 21.87 -4.41
N GLU A 117 -10.08 22.46 -4.23
CA GLU A 117 -9.36 23.16 -5.31
C GLU A 117 -9.05 22.21 -6.49
N ASN A 118 -8.55 21.01 -6.19
CA ASN A 118 -8.25 20.03 -7.23
C ASN A 118 -9.52 19.53 -7.95
N MET A 119 -10.62 19.33 -7.23
CA MET A 119 -11.91 18.93 -7.82
C MET A 119 -12.48 20.02 -8.73
N ASN A 120 -12.47 21.28 -8.27
CA ASN A 120 -13.08 22.39 -9.01
C ASN A 120 -12.25 22.82 -10.21
N ASP A 121 -10.94 22.98 -10.02
CA ASP A 121 -10.06 23.57 -11.02
C ASP A 121 -9.51 22.52 -12.00
N ARG A 122 -9.26 21.29 -11.52
CA ARG A 122 -8.57 20.22 -12.27
C ARG A 122 -9.43 19.01 -12.56
N LYS A 123 -10.68 18.96 -12.06
CA LYS A 123 -11.63 17.85 -12.20
C LYS A 123 -11.10 16.51 -11.66
N MET A 124 -10.14 16.56 -10.73
CA MET A 124 -9.58 15.38 -10.08
C MET A 124 -10.57 14.82 -9.06
N ASN A 125 -10.62 13.48 -8.94
CA ASN A 125 -11.47 12.78 -7.96
C ASN A 125 -10.82 11.51 -7.39
N TYR A 126 -9.49 11.41 -7.47
CA TYR A 126 -8.66 10.42 -6.77
C TYR A 126 -7.62 11.14 -5.93
N PHE A 127 -7.53 10.78 -4.63
CA PHE A 127 -6.60 11.43 -3.71
C PHE A 127 -5.97 10.42 -2.75
N ASN A 128 -4.63 10.49 -2.60
CA ASN A 128 -3.91 9.78 -1.55
C ASN A 128 -3.81 10.65 -0.30
N ILE A 129 -4.12 10.11 0.87
CA ILE A 129 -3.99 10.85 2.14
C ILE A 129 -2.61 10.68 2.75
N TRP A 130 -2.00 11.79 3.16
CA TRP A 130 -0.66 11.80 3.78
C TRP A 130 -0.69 11.91 5.31
N GLY A 131 -1.84 12.20 5.90
CA GLY A 131 -2.03 12.23 7.34
C GLY A 131 -3.45 11.85 7.71
N ILE A 132 -3.60 11.14 8.83
CA ILE A 132 -4.90 10.79 9.41
C ILE A 132 -4.99 11.49 10.77
N PRO A 133 -6.07 12.25 11.06
CA PRO A 133 -6.31 12.81 12.39
C PRO A 133 -6.32 11.72 13.48
N GLU A 134 -5.93 12.07 14.71
CA GLU A 134 -5.94 11.12 15.83
C GLU A 134 -7.34 10.53 16.10
N ASP A 135 -8.39 11.31 15.90
CA ASP A 135 -9.78 10.84 15.95
C ASP A 135 -10.25 10.40 14.55
N PRO A 136 -10.43 9.10 14.30
CA PRO A 136 -10.89 8.60 13.00
C PRO A 136 -12.29 9.11 12.59
N ALA A 137 -13.14 9.53 13.56
CA ALA A 137 -14.46 10.08 13.26
C ALA A 137 -14.36 11.45 12.56
N VAL A 138 -13.32 12.24 12.86
CA VAL A 138 -13.02 13.50 12.14
C VAL A 138 -12.73 13.21 10.67
N PHE A 139 -11.97 12.15 10.40
CA PHE A 139 -11.69 11.72 9.02
C PHE A 139 -12.97 11.31 8.29
N ALA A 140 -13.80 10.47 8.88
CA ALA A 140 -15.05 10.00 8.29
C ALA A 140 -15.99 11.16 7.95
N LYS A 141 -16.07 12.17 8.83
CA LYS A 141 -16.84 13.39 8.59
C LYS A 141 -16.24 14.21 7.44
N TRP A 142 -14.91 14.37 7.41
CA TRP A 142 -14.21 15.05 6.31
C TRP A 142 -14.46 14.34 4.98
N TYR A 143 -14.39 13.02 4.96
CA TYR A 143 -14.67 12.19 3.80
C TYR A 143 -16.12 12.41 3.29
N ASN A 144 -17.11 12.35 4.18
CA ASN A 144 -18.49 12.58 3.79
C ASN A 144 -18.70 14.00 3.22
N ASN A 145 -18.05 15.01 3.80
CA ASN A 145 -18.09 16.38 3.25
C ASN A 145 -17.43 16.48 1.88
N ALA A 146 -16.32 15.74 1.63
CA ALA A 146 -15.70 15.66 0.32
C ALA A 146 -16.62 15.00 -0.71
N GLN A 147 -17.35 13.94 -0.34
CA GLN A 147 -18.35 13.31 -1.20
C GLN A 147 -19.51 14.26 -1.54
N LEU A 148 -19.95 15.11 -0.61
CA LEU A 148 -20.97 16.13 -0.90
C LEU A 148 -20.48 17.21 -1.88
N VAL A 149 -19.20 17.58 -1.81
CA VAL A 149 -18.59 18.47 -2.82
C VAL A 149 -18.57 17.78 -4.19
N ALA A 150 -18.18 16.50 -4.24
CA ALA A 150 -18.19 15.73 -5.49
C ALA A 150 -19.60 15.63 -6.09
N GLU A 151 -20.61 15.33 -5.27
CA GLU A 151 -22.01 15.25 -5.68
C GLU A 151 -22.52 16.57 -6.26
N SER A 152 -22.00 17.71 -5.82
CA SER A 152 -22.38 19.03 -6.35
C SER A 152 -21.69 19.40 -7.67
N SER A 153 -20.75 18.57 -8.17
CA SER A 153 -20.10 18.77 -9.46
C SER A 153 -21.04 18.41 -10.62
N ARG A 154 -20.67 18.78 -11.85
CA ARG A 154 -21.52 18.63 -13.04
C ARG A 154 -22.03 17.20 -13.30
N LEU A 155 -21.26 16.17 -12.97
CA LEU A 155 -21.63 14.76 -13.17
C LEU A 155 -21.65 13.96 -11.86
N GLY A 156 -21.45 14.61 -10.72
CA GLY A 156 -21.48 13.96 -9.41
C GLY A 156 -20.53 12.79 -9.24
N ILE A 157 -19.42 12.75 -9.99
CA ILE A 157 -18.45 11.65 -9.92
C ILE A 157 -17.85 11.57 -8.52
N PRO A 158 -18.04 10.48 -7.77
CA PRO A 158 -17.61 10.38 -6.38
C PRO A 158 -16.11 10.37 -6.23
N VAL A 159 -15.62 10.87 -5.08
CA VAL A 159 -14.19 10.83 -4.73
C VAL A 159 -13.77 9.41 -4.34
N THR A 160 -12.61 8.96 -4.81
CA THR A 160 -11.89 7.79 -4.27
C THR A 160 -10.73 8.27 -3.41
N ILE A 161 -10.73 7.85 -2.15
CA ILE A 161 -9.63 8.12 -1.22
C ILE A 161 -8.74 6.89 -1.14
N ALA A 162 -7.46 7.10 -1.39
CA ALA A 162 -6.41 6.10 -1.30
C ALA A 162 -5.52 6.34 -0.07
N SER A 163 -4.83 5.31 0.40
CA SER A 163 -3.86 5.39 1.48
C SER A 163 -2.71 4.40 1.33
N ASP A 164 -1.50 4.83 1.70
CA ASP A 164 -0.41 3.93 2.04
C ASP A 164 -0.72 3.13 3.32
N PRO A 165 0.05 2.06 3.66
CA PRO A 165 -0.19 1.25 4.85
C PRO A 165 -0.26 2.07 6.15
N ARG A 166 -1.24 1.75 7.03
CA ARG A 166 -1.47 2.45 8.31
C ARG A 166 -1.46 1.54 9.54
N HIS A 167 -1.41 0.23 9.32
CA HIS A 167 -1.63 -0.79 10.33
C HIS A 167 -0.33 -1.44 10.84
N HIS A 168 0.83 -0.84 10.57
CA HIS A 168 2.12 -1.31 11.07
C HIS A 168 2.58 -0.47 12.25
N PHE A 169 3.22 -1.13 13.23
CA PHE A 169 3.73 -0.46 14.44
C PHE A 169 4.83 0.54 14.10
N SER A 170 5.73 0.17 13.20
CA SER A 170 6.81 1.06 12.77
C SER A 170 6.27 2.18 11.89
N ASN A 171 6.79 3.39 12.10
CA ASN A 171 6.46 4.57 11.31
C ASN A 171 7.67 4.96 10.46
N ASN A 172 7.53 4.89 9.16
CA ASN A 172 8.56 5.25 8.21
C ASN A 172 7.94 6.00 7.01
N ILE A 173 8.77 6.42 6.06
CA ILE A 173 8.30 7.20 4.89
C ILE A 173 7.43 6.39 3.91
N PHE A 174 7.40 5.07 4.03
CA PHE A 174 6.65 4.16 3.16
C PHE A 174 5.39 3.59 3.82
N ALA A 175 5.33 3.62 5.16
CA ALA A 175 4.24 3.10 5.97
C ALA A 175 4.03 4.03 7.17
N MET A 176 3.08 4.95 7.04
CA MET A 176 2.79 5.94 8.08
C MET A 176 1.77 5.37 9.07
N SER A 177 2.23 4.99 10.25
CA SER A 177 1.36 4.50 11.33
C SER A 177 0.27 5.51 11.68
N ALA A 178 -0.95 5.02 11.92
CA ALA A 178 -2.07 5.84 12.40
C ALA A 178 -2.50 5.33 13.78
N LYS A 179 -2.36 6.16 14.81
CA LYS A 179 -2.52 5.78 16.23
C LYS A 179 -3.86 5.15 16.59
N GLY A 180 -4.94 5.54 15.90
CA GLY A 180 -6.27 5.00 16.15
C GLY A 180 -6.49 3.58 15.60
N PHE A 181 -5.67 3.16 14.64
CA PHE A 181 -5.81 1.88 13.95
C PHE A 181 -5.14 0.72 14.70
N SER A 182 -5.56 -0.50 14.38
CA SER A 182 -4.92 -1.72 14.90
C SER A 182 -3.48 -1.82 14.42
N GLN A 183 -2.53 -2.06 15.34
CA GLN A 183 -1.09 -2.01 15.05
C GLN A 183 -0.49 -3.41 15.06
N PHE A 184 -0.03 -3.86 13.89
CA PHE A 184 0.64 -5.13 13.65
C PHE A 184 2.15 -4.93 13.42
N CYS A 185 2.91 -6.03 13.31
CA CYS A 185 4.25 -5.98 12.74
C CYS A 185 4.19 -5.60 11.26
N GLU A 186 5.34 -5.34 10.66
CA GLU A 186 5.49 -5.13 9.22
C GLU A 186 5.29 -6.42 8.43
N THR A 187 5.21 -6.31 7.11
CA THR A 187 5.04 -7.46 6.20
C THR A 187 6.13 -8.52 6.35
N LEU A 188 7.37 -8.12 6.67
CA LEU A 188 8.44 -9.05 7.04
C LEU A 188 8.10 -9.93 8.24
N GLY A 189 7.39 -9.40 9.24
CA GLY A 189 6.95 -10.18 10.39
C GLY A 189 5.89 -11.23 10.03
N PHE A 190 4.97 -10.90 9.13
CA PHE A 190 4.04 -11.89 8.56
C PHE A 190 4.78 -12.96 7.75
N ALA A 191 5.80 -12.58 6.99
CA ALA A 191 6.67 -13.51 6.28
C ALA A 191 7.46 -14.41 7.24
N ALA A 192 7.89 -13.89 8.39
CA ALA A 192 8.53 -14.69 9.43
C ALA A 192 7.57 -15.72 10.05
N LEU A 193 6.28 -15.41 10.16
CA LEU A 193 5.24 -16.33 10.64
C LEU A 193 4.79 -17.36 9.61
N ARG A 194 4.85 -17.05 8.31
CA ARG A 194 4.44 -17.95 7.21
C ARG A 194 2.99 -18.44 7.34
N ASP A 195 2.12 -17.62 7.92
CA ASP A 195 0.72 -17.95 8.20
C ASP A 195 -0.22 -17.22 7.22
N GLU A 196 -0.67 -17.94 6.19
CA GLU A 196 -1.60 -17.46 5.18
C GLU A 196 -2.93 -17.00 5.77
N ALA A 197 -3.47 -17.77 6.74
CA ALA A 197 -4.76 -17.45 7.36
C ALA A 197 -4.69 -16.16 8.19
N LEU A 198 -3.58 -15.96 8.91
CA LEU A 198 -3.33 -14.72 9.64
C LEU A 198 -3.16 -13.53 8.69
N MET A 199 -2.45 -13.72 7.56
CA MET A 199 -2.30 -12.66 6.54
C MET A 199 -3.65 -12.25 5.96
N LYS A 200 -4.50 -13.21 5.59
CA LYS A 200 -5.87 -12.94 5.12
C LYS A 200 -6.71 -12.22 6.18
N LYS A 201 -6.58 -12.63 7.45
CA LYS A 201 -7.26 -11.97 8.57
C LYS A 201 -6.79 -10.54 8.79
N PHE A 202 -5.50 -10.28 8.66
CA PHE A 202 -4.94 -8.93 8.68
C PHE A 202 -5.55 -8.06 7.57
N GLY A 203 -5.55 -8.55 6.31
CA GLY A 203 -6.19 -7.86 5.19
C GLY A 203 -7.66 -7.53 5.44
N ASP A 204 -8.43 -8.46 6.03
CA ASP A 204 -9.83 -8.23 6.40
C ASP A 204 -10.00 -7.15 7.49
N ILE A 205 -9.10 -7.09 8.48
CA ILE A 205 -9.11 -6.03 9.51
C ILE A 205 -8.82 -4.67 8.86
N VAL A 206 -7.77 -4.58 8.03
CA VAL A 206 -7.44 -3.36 7.28
C VAL A 206 -8.63 -2.89 6.46
N ARG A 207 -9.28 -3.80 5.73
CA ARG A 207 -10.49 -3.54 4.94
C ARG A 207 -11.60 -2.91 5.80
N GLN A 208 -11.91 -3.51 6.94
CA GLN A 208 -12.99 -3.04 7.80
C GLN A 208 -12.70 -1.65 8.40
N GLU A 209 -11.47 -1.41 8.85
CA GLU A 209 -11.07 -0.12 9.41
C GLU A 209 -11.02 0.97 8.33
N TYR A 210 -10.55 0.66 7.12
CA TYR A 210 -10.56 1.59 5.98
C TYR A 210 -11.97 1.93 5.53
N LEU A 211 -12.83 0.93 5.36
CA LEU A 211 -14.25 1.15 4.99
C LEU A 211 -14.97 2.05 5.99
N ALA A 212 -14.69 1.88 7.30
CA ALA A 212 -15.35 2.66 8.34
C ALA A 212 -15.13 4.17 8.21
N ILE A 213 -14.00 4.59 7.63
CA ILE A 213 -13.65 6.02 7.48
C ILE A 213 -13.71 6.52 6.03
N GLY A 214 -13.94 5.63 5.04
CA GLY A 214 -14.10 6.01 3.63
C GLY A 214 -12.84 5.89 2.79
N ILE A 215 -11.77 5.22 3.24
CA ILE A 215 -10.67 4.82 2.37
C ILE A 215 -11.15 3.66 1.51
N ARG A 216 -11.03 3.78 0.18
CA ARG A 216 -11.56 2.81 -0.78
C ARG A 216 -10.50 2.21 -1.69
N GLU A 217 -9.27 2.72 -1.62
CA GLU A 217 -8.12 2.22 -2.36
C GLU A 217 -6.89 2.14 -1.46
N ALA A 218 -6.14 1.06 -1.56
CA ALA A 218 -4.92 0.82 -0.81
C ALA A 218 -3.73 0.85 -1.77
N LEU A 219 -2.77 1.77 -1.56
CA LEU A 219 -1.50 1.82 -2.30
C LEU A 219 -0.54 0.72 -1.83
N HIS A 220 -1.07 -0.44 -1.59
CA HIS A 220 -0.40 -1.66 -1.16
C HIS A 220 -1.22 -2.91 -1.54
N PRO A 221 -0.65 -4.14 -1.46
CA PRO A 221 0.63 -4.50 -0.88
C PRO A 221 1.84 -4.14 -1.76
N GLN A 222 3.01 -3.94 -1.11
CA GLN A 222 4.31 -3.98 -1.76
C GLN A 222 4.77 -5.43 -1.81
N ILE A 223 5.09 -5.95 -3.01
CA ILE A 223 5.37 -7.36 -3.24
C ILE A 223 6.70 -7.64 -3.93
N ASP A 224 7.57 -6.63 -3.94
CA ASP A 224 8.96 -6.76 -4.38
C ASP A 224 9.69 -7.80 -3.53
N LEU A 225 10.74 -8.45 -4.08
CA LEU A 225 11.55 -9.42 -3.35
C LEU A 225 12.81 -8.77 -2.77
N ALA A 226 13.18 -9.14 -1.55
CA ALA A 226 14.29 -8.61 -0.79
C ALA A 226 15.65 -9.24 -1.20
N THR A 227 15.98 -9.30 -2.49
CA THR A 227 17.16 -9.97 -3.02
C THR A 227 18.44 -9.12 -2.95
N GLU A 228 18.31 -7.77 -2.88
CA GLU A 228 19.43 -6.87 -2.61
C GLU A 228 19.37 -6.38 -1.15
N PRO A 229 20.22 -6.89 -0.25
CA PRO A 229 20.12 -6.65 1.20
C PRO A 229 20.22 -5.18 1.63
N ARG A 230 20.87 -4.32 0.82
CA ARG A 230 21.04 -2.88 1.13
C ARG A 230 19.86 -2.02 0.74
N TRP A 231 18.88 -2.56 0.01
CA TRP A 231 17.76 -1.78 -0.47
C TRP A 231 16.88 -1.25 0.67
N ALA A 232 16.60 0.05 0.66
CA ALA A 232 15.93 0.75 1.76
C ALA A 232 14.45 0.38 1.97
N ARG A 233 13.83 -0.37 1.04
CA ARG A 233 12.38 -0.69 1.09
C ARG A 233 12.07 -2.14 1.43
N ILE A 234 13.06 -2.88 1.92
CA ILE A 234 12.89 -4.30 2.30
C ILE A 234 11.82 -4.48 3.38
N ALA A 235 11.71 -3.57 4.34
CA ALA A 235 10.70 -3.64 5.41
C ALA A 235 9.25 -3.78 4.91
N GLY A 236 8.95 -3.23 3.72
CA GLY A 236 7.63 -3.32 3.10
C GLY A 236 7.38 -4.63 2.32
N THR A 237 8.37 -5.51 2.19
CA THR A 237 8.31 -6.75 1.40
C THR A 237 7.93 -7.97 2.25
N PHE A 238 7.75 -9.13 1.61
CA PHE A 238 7.59 -10.43 2.28
C PHE A 238 8.91 -11.23 2.30
N GLY A 239 10.07 -10.57 2.19
CA GLY A 239 11.38 -11.21 2.18
C GLY A 239 11.86 -11.58 0.77
N GLU A 240 12.83 -12.49 0.69
CA GLU A 240 13.49 -12.85 -0.58
C GLU A 240 12.90 -14.07 -1.30
N ASP A 241 12.03 -14.86 -0.61
CA ASP A 241 11.42 -16.06 -1.17
C ASP A 241 10.17 -15.73 -1.99
N ALA A 242 10.19 -16.04 -3.30
CA ALA A 242 9.10 -15.70 -4.20
C ALA A 242 7.82 -16.51 -3.94
N GLU A 243 7.93 -17.79 -3.56
CA GLU A 243 6.78 -18.67 -3.30
C GLU A 243 6.08 -18.29 -1.99
N LEU A 244 6.83 -18.00 -0.93
CA LEU A 244 6.29 -17.47 0.31
C LEU A 244 5.61 -16.11 0.07
N SER A 245 6.25 -15.24 -0.69
CA SER A 245 5.68 -13.94 -1.06
C SER A 245 4.38 -14.11 -1.84
N ALA A 246 4.34 -14.99 -2.84
CA ALA A 246 3.15 -15.28 -3.64
C ALA A 246 1.97 -15.77 -2.78
N MET A 247 2.21 -16.71 -1.85
CA MET A 247 1.20 -17.22 -0.91
C MET A 247 0.61 -16.09 -0.05
N LEU A 248 1.47 -15.26 0.55
CA LEU A 248 1.04 -14.17 1.45
C LEU A 248 0.38 -13.02 0.69
N VAL A 249 0.88 -12.69 -0.50
CA VAL A 249 0.29 -11.66 -1.39
C VAL A 249 -1.15 -12.00 -1.76
N LYS A 250 -1.39 -13.24 -2.18
CA LYS A 250 -2.74 -13.71 -2.53
C LYS A 250 -3.68 -13.58 -1.33
N ALA A 251 -3.26 -14.05 -0.16
CA ALA A 251 -4.03 -13.95 1.08
C ALA A 251 -4.32 -12.49 1.48
N TYR A 252 -3.34 -11.61 1.33
CA TYR A 252 -3.47 -10.18 1.62
C TYR A 252 -4.52 -9.52 0.72
N ILE A 253 -4.40 -9.71 -0.59
CA ILE A 253 -5.33 -9.13 -1.58
C ILE A 253 -6.74 -9.66 -1.35
N GLU A 254 -6.91 -10.98 -1.19
CA GLU A 254 -8.22 -11.58 -0.92
C GLU A 254 -8.83 -11.11 0.42
N GLY A 255 -8.02 -10.82 1.43
CA GLY A 255 -8.47 -10.25 2.70
C GLY A 255 -9.01 -8.82 2.55
N MET A 256 -8.36 -8.01 1.69
CA MET A 256 -8.74 -6.60 1.46
C MET A 256 -9.86 -6.43 0.45
N GLN A 257 -9.79 -7.10 -0.68
CA GLN A 257 -10.69 -6.88 -1.82
C GLN A 257 -11.79 -7.94 -1.94
N GLY A 258 -11.64 -9.10 -1.27
CA GLY A 258 -12.43 -10.28 -1.58
C GLY A 258 -11.90 -11.00 -2.82
N THR A 259 -12.62 -12.02 -3.29
CA THR A 259 -12.30 -12.74 -4.54
C THR A 259 -12.67 -11.96 -5.79
N ILE A 260 -13.64 -11.06 -5.67
CA ILE A 260 -14.08 -10.10 -6.69
C ILE A 260 -14.30 -8.77 -5.97
N LEU A 261 -13.79 -7.68 -6.54
CA LEU A 261 -13.97 -6.35 -5.98
C LEU A 261 -15.44 -5.95 -6.06
N ASP A 262 -16.01 -5.58 -4.90
CA ASP A 262 -17.37 -5.08 -4.75
C ASP A 262 -17.45 -3.92 -3.75
N GLU A 263 -18.67 -3.51 -3.39
CA GLU A 263 -18.91 -2.41 -2.46
C GLU A 263 -18.37 -2.64 -1.04
N ASN A 264 -18.10 -3.90 -0.67
CA ASN A 264 -17.54 -4.29 0.63
C ASN A 264 -15.99 -4.43 0.58
N GLY A 265 -15.39 -4.27 -0.58
CA GLY A 265 -13.95 -4.39 -0.80
C GLY A 265 -13.22 -3.06 -0.75
N ILE A 266 -11.89 -3.16 -0.64
CA ILE A 266 -10.93 -2.08 -0.85
C ILE A 266 -10.11 -2.44 -2.08
N ALA A 267 -10.05 -1.58 -3.09
CA ALA A 267 -9.21 -1.80 -4.26
C ALA A 267 -7.74 -1.84 -3.84
N THR A 268 -7.02 -2.91 -4.17
CA THR A 268 -5.58 -3.00 -3.93
C THR A 268 -4.81 -2.49 -5.15
N MET A 269 -3.82 -1.63 -4.91
CA MET A 269 -2.84 -1.19 -5.91
C MET A 269 -1.51 -1.87 -5.60
N THR A 270 -1.33 -3.05 -6.17
CA THR A 270 -0.14 -3.88 -5.92
C THR A 270 1.10 -3.29 -6.57
N LYS A 271 2.22 -3.27 -5.84
CA LYS A 271 3.45 -2.56 -6.24
C LYS A 271 4.72 -3.32 -5.85
N HIS A 272 5.83 -3.13 -6.61
CA HIS A 272 6.03 -2.27 -7.77
C HIS A 272 6.38 -3.13 -8.99
N PHE A 273 5.48 -3.21 -9.93
CA PHE A 273 5.64 -4.07 -11.12
C PHE A 273 6.83 -3.63 -12.00
N PRO A 274 7.62 -4.55 -12.53
CA PRO A 274 7.63 -6.02 -12.40
C PRO A 274 8.56 -6.56 -11.29
N GLY A 275 8.80 -5.81 -10.24
CA GLY A 275 9.65 -6.13 -9.09
C GLY A 275 10.78 -5.12 -8.91
N GLY A 276 10.80 -4.44 -7.75
CA GLY A 276 11.75 -3.37 -7.42
C GLY A 276 12.99 -3.84 -6.64
N GLY A 277 13.11 -5.15 -6.33
CA GLY A 277 14.14 -5.68 -5.44
C GLY A 277 15.59 -5.54 -5.92
N PRO A 278 15.93 -5.84 -7.20
CA PRO A 278 17.31 -5.93 -7.64
C PRO A 278 17.94 -4.55 -7.94
N GLN A 279 17.99 -3.69 -6.91
CA GLN A 279 18.56 -2.35 -7.01
C GLN A 279 20.10 -2.39 -7.04
N LYS A 280 20.70 -1.75 -8.03
CA LYS A 280 22.15 -1.65 -8.12
C LYS A 280 22.71 -0.97 -6.86
N GLU A 281 23.59 -1.66 -6.12
CA GLU A 281 24.20 -1.19 -4.87
C GLU A 281 23.17 -0.89 -3.75
N GLY A 282 21.95 -1.42 -3.85
CA GLY A 282 20.86 -1.15 -2.91
C GLY A 282 20.30 0.28 -2.96
N LEU A 283 20.74 1.10 -3.92
CA LEU A 283 20.34 2.50 -4.03
C LEU A 283 19.00 2.64 -4.75
N ASP A 284 18.11 3.38 -4.14
CA ASP A 284 16.71 3.49 -4.56
C ASP A 284 16.52 4.51 -5.70
N PRO A 285 15.75 4.18 -6.76
CA PRO A 285 15.54 5.05 -7.91
C PRO A 285 14.57 6.21 -7.67
N HIS A 286 14.15 6.48 -6.43
CA HIS A 286 13.56 7.77 -6.09
C HIS A 286 14.53 8.95 -6.33
N PHE A 287 15.83 8.65 -6.42
CA PHE A 287 16.90 9.65 -6.52
C PHE A 287 17.71 9.47 -7.79
N SER A 288 18.23 10.60 -8.31
CA SER A 288 18.99 10.64 -9.56
C SER A 288 20.39 10.01 -9.48
N PHE A 289 20.91 9.72 -8.29
CA PHE A 289 22.24 9.15 -8.12
C PHE A 289 22.31 7.66 -8.50
N GLN A 290 21.19 6.93 -8.48
CA GLN A 290 21.10 5.57 -9.01
C GLN A 290 19.69 5.27 -9.54
N LYS A 291 19.62 4.77 -10.78
CA LYS A 291 18.36 4.61 -11.51
C LYS A 291 18.10 3.16 -11.95
N GLY A 292 19.16 2.34 -12.00
CA GLY A 292 19.12 1.02 -12.63
C GLY A 292 18.82 -0.11 -11.67
N GLN A 293 17.91 -0.99 -12.11
CA GLN A 293 17.81 -2.35 -11.62
C GLN A 293 18.65 -3.25 -12.50
N ILE A 294 19.43 -4.13 -11.90
CA ILE A 294 20.37 -5.02 -12.61
C ILE A 294 20.10 -6.47 -12.27
N TYR A 295 20.31 -7.33 -13.25
CA TYR A 295 20.01 -8.76 -13.15
C TYR A 295 21.24 -9.62 -13.47
N PRO A 296 22.31 -9.55 -12.63
CA PRO A 296 23.55 -10.28 -12.88
C PRO A 296 23.40 -11.81 -12.78
N GLY A 297 22.29 -12.27 -12.22
CA GLY A 297 21.91 -13.68 -12.15
C GLY A 297 21.02 -14.15 -13.30
N ASP A 298 20.63 -13.25 -14.21
CA ASP A 298 19.65 -13.54 -15.27
C ASP A 298 18.31 -14.05 -14.70
N ASN A 299 17.86 -13.47 -13.59
CA ASN A 299 16.77 -13.99 -12.76
C ASN A 299 15.51 -13.09 -12.74
N PHE A 300 15.28 -12.35 -13.82
CA PHE A 300 14.13 -11.43 -13.94
C PHE A 300 12.79 -12.13 -13.68
N ASP A 301 12.59 -13.32 -14.24
CA ASP A 301 11.31 -14.05 -14.13
C ASP A 301 10.98 -14.46 -12.68
N TYR A 302 11.97 -14.65 -11.82
CA TYR A 302 11.76 -14.93 -10.39
C TYR A 302 10.98 -13.80 -9.68
N HIS A 303 11.24 -12.56 -10.06
CA HIS A 303 10.58 -11.38 -9.50
C HIS A 303 9.13 -11.23 -9.97
N LEU A 304 8.70 -11.96 -11.02
CA LEU A 304 7.32 -11.97 -11.50
C LEU A 304 6.40 -12.90 -10.71
N ILE A 305 6.94 -13.92 -10.02
CA ILE A 305 6.15 -14.94 -9.30
C ILE A 305 5.13 -14.31 -8.31
N PRO A 306 5.48 -13.32 -7.45
CA PRO A 306 4.50 -12.68 -6.58
C PRO A 306 3.41 -11.91 -7.35
N PHE A 307 3.74 -11.34 -8.53
CA PHE A 307 2.77 -10.64 -9.36
C PHE A 307 1.81 -11.61 -10.05
N GLU A 308 2.25 -12.79 -10.45
CA GLU A 308 1.38 -13.85 -10.96
C GLU A 308 0.31 -14.24 -9.93
N ALA A 309 0.70 -14.39 -8.66
CA ALA A 309 -0.24 -14.61 -7.55
C ALA A 309 -1.19 -13.42 -7.32
N ALA A 310 -0.72 -12.18 -7.50
CA ALA A 310 -1.56 -10.99 -7.42
C ALA A 310 -2.59 -10.93 -8.55
N PHE A 311 -2.23 -11.36 -9.77
CA PHE A 311 -3.17 -11.48 -10.89
C PHE A 311 -4.21 -12.57 -10.66
N GLU A 312 -3.81 -13.73 -10.10
CA GLU A 312 -4.76 -14.77 -9.67
C GLU A 312 -5.74 -14.29 -8.60
N ALA A 313 -5.31 -13.40 -7.71
CA ALA A 313 -6.16 -12.75 -6.70
C ALA A 313 -6.97 -11.57 -7.28
N ASN A 314 -6.90 -11.31 -8.58
CA ASN A 314 -7.60 -10.22 -9.27
C ASN A 314 -7.30 -8.82 -8.70
N THR A 315 -6.04 -8.52 -8.36
CA THR A 315 -5.68 -7.18 -7.85
C THR A 315 -6.25 -6.07 -8.74
N ALA A 316 -6.90 -5.07 -8.14
CA ALA A 316 -7.66 -4.05 -8.86
C ALA A 316 -6.77 -3.06 -9.62
N ALA A 317 -5.59 -2.77 -9.09
CA ALA A 317 -4.63 -1.87 -9.71
C ALA A 317 -3.19 -2.37 -9.57
N ILE A 318 -2.34 -1.93 -10.48
CA ILE A 318 -0.90 -2.18 -10.49
C ILE A 318 -0.15 -0.84 -10.57
N MET A 319 0.94 -0.74 -9.81
CA MET A 319 1.86 0.40 -9.86
C MET A 319 3.23 -0.09 -10.37
N PRO A 320 3.69 0.36 -11.55
CA PRO A 320 5.06 0.13 -12.02
C PRO A 320 6.05 0.99 -11.23
N TYR A 321 7.28 0.46 -11.02
CA TYR A 321 8.32 1.13 -10.24
C TYR A 321 9.04 2.23 -11.03
N TYR A 322 9.85 3.01 -10.31
CA TYR A 322 10.70 4.07 -10.90
C TYR A 322 11.91 3.52 -11.67
N GLY A 323 12.40 2.33 -11.30
CA GLY A 323 13.66 1.81 -11.78
C GLY A 323 13.70 1.57 -13.27
N VAL A 324 14.90 1.63 -13.84
CA VAL A 324 15.17 1.22 -15.22
C VAL A 324 15.54 -0.27 -15.20
N PRO A 325 14.74 -1.16 -15.81
CA PRO A 325 15.07 -2.60 -15.91
C PRO A 325 16.20 -2.78 -16.93
N THR A 326 17.44 -2.55 -16.48
CA THR A 326 18.62 -2.45 -17.33
C THR A 326 18.82 -3.71 -18.17
N ASP A 327 18.88 -3.54 -19.48
CA ASP A 327 19.11 -4.58 -20.50
C ASP A 327 18.07 -5.72 -20.50
N GLN A 328 16.88 -5.50 -19.89
CA GLN A 328 15.78 -6.47 -19.93
C GLN A 328 14.80 -6.21 -21.08
N THR A 329 14.85 -5.04 -21.68
CA THR A 329 14.01 -4.64 -22.82
C THR A 329 14.84 -3.86 -23.85
N ASP A 330 14.30 -3.61 -25.02
CA ASP A 330 15.00 -2.89 -26.09
C ASP A 330 15.34 -1.44 -25.71
N GLU A 331 14.68 -0.89 -24.68
CA GLU A 331 14.90 0.48 -24.20
C GLU A 331 15.19 0.51 -22.71
N ASN A 332 16.27 1.18 -22.31
CA ASN A 332 16.62 1.42 -20.91
C ASN A 332 15.91 2.69 -20.39
N VAL A 333 14.61 2.59 -20.13
CA VAL A 333 13.77 3.65 -19.56
C VAL A 333 13.02 3.15 -18.33
N ALA A 334 12.61 4.06 -17.43
CA ALA A 334 11.83 3.71 -16.25
C ALA A 334 10.54 2.96 -16.62
N MET A 335 10.11 2.04 -15.75
CA MET A 335 9.09 1.03 -16.07
C MET A 335 7.78 1.62 -16.59
N ALA A 336 7.30 2.76 -16.04
CA ALA A 336 6.07 3.40 -16.50
C ALA A 336 6.18 4.03 -17.90
N TYR A 337 7.39 4.28 -18.39
CA TYR A 337 7.67 4.75 -19.77
C TYR A 337 7.94 3.60 -20.74
N ASN A 338 8.08 2.39 -20.24
CA ASN A 338 8.54 1.23 -20.99
C ASN A 338 7.35 0.43 -21.55
N LYS A 339 7.13 0.53 -22.86
CA LYS A 339 6.03 -0.18 -23.54
C LYS A 339 6.18 -1.71 -23.46
N ALA A 340 7.40 -2.24 -23.49
CA ALA A 340 7.62 -3.67 -23.33
C ALA A 340 7.19 -4.18 -21.95
N ILE A 341 7.38 -3.38 -20.89
CA ILE A 341 6.93 -3.72 -19.55
C ILE A 341 5.41 -3.58 -19.42
N ILE A 342 4.84 -2.43 -19.80
CA ILE A 342 3.42 -2.16 -19.53
C ILE A 342 2.51 -2.81 -20.57
N THR A 343 2.79 -2.63 -21.86
CA THR A 343 1.92 -3.22 -22.91
C THR A 343 2.23 -4.70 -23.10
N THR A 344 3.47 -5.04 -23.47
CA THR A 344 3.78 -6.40 -23.90
C THR A 344 3.74 -7.39 -22.73
N LEU A 345 4.41 -7.07 -21.59
CA LEU A 345 4.44 -7.98 -20.45
C LEU A 345 3.12 -7.96 -19.67
N LEU A 346 2.66 -6.77 -19.20
CA LEU A 346 1.51 -6.69 -18.28
C LEU A 346 0.19 -6.87 -19.02
N ARG A 347 -0.06 -6.07 -20.09
CA ARG A 347 -1.36 -6.10 -20.78
C ARG A 347 -1.55 -7.32 -21.67
N GLU A 348 -0.53 -7.69 -22.47
CA GLU A 348 -0.66 -8.75 -23.47
C GLU A 348 -0.33 -10.14 -22.89
N LYS A 349 0.86 -10.34 -22.28
CA LYS A 349 1.26 -11.64 -21.71
C LYS A 349 0.37 -12.06 -20.54
N TYR A 350 0.12 -11.16 -19.58
CA TYR A 350 -0.71 -11.45 -18.40
C TYR A 350 -2.20 -11.11 -18.58
N ASN A 351 -2.59 -10.53 -19.71
CA ASN A 351 -3.97 -10.14 -20.02
C ASN A 351 -4.61 -9.27 -18.90
N TYR A 352 -3.82 -8.38 -18.30
CA TYR A 352 -4.27 -7.55 -17.19
C TYR A 352 -5.10 -6.36 -17.67
N ASP A 353 -6.37 -6.25 -17.26
CA ASP A 353 -7.30 -5.17 -17.63
C ASP A 353 -7.69 -4.26 -16.44
N GLY A 354 -6.99 -4.35 -15.30
CA GLY A 354 -7.13 -3.41 -14.19
C GLY A 354 -6.43 -2.07 -14.45
N VAL A 355 -6.55 -1.15 -13.49
CA VAL A 355 -5.90 0.17 -13.54
C VAL A 355 -4.37 0.02 -13.44
N VAL A 356 -3.64 0.75 -14.28
CA VAL A 356 -2.19 0.93 -14.13
C VAL A 356 -1.92 2.38 -13.78
N CYS A 357 -1.57 2.61 -12.51
CA CYS A 357 -1.21 3.93 -11.98
C CYS A 357 0.32 4.05 -11.88
N THR A 358 0.91 5.10 -12.44
CA THR A 358 2.36 5.33 -12.25
C THR A 358 2.70 5.50 -10.77
N ASP A 359 3.93 5.23 -10.39
CA ASP A 359 4.45 5.69 -9.12
C ASP A 359 4.55 7.24 -9.09
N TRP A 360 4.94 7.85 -7.98
CA TRP A 360 4.76 9.28 -7.68
C TRP A 360 5.80 10.18 -8.36
N GLY A 361 5.32 11.25 -9.05
CA GLY A 361 6.17 12.33 -9.54
C GLY A 361 7.12 11.93 -10.67
N LEU A 362 6.59 11.29 -11.71
CA LEU A 362 7.35 10.93 -12.92
C LEU A 362 7.41 12.09 -13.93
N ILE A 363 6.48 13.04 -13.86
CA ILE A 363 6.33 14.08 -14.86
C ILE A 363 7.09 15.35 -14.47
N SER A 364 6.88 15.82 -13.24
CA SER A 364 7.29 17.16 -12.80
C SER A 364 8.39 17.14 -11.76
N ASP A 365 9.29 18.11 -11.86
CA ASP A 365 10.27 18.44 -10.81
C ASP A 365 9.55 19.09 -9.62
N VAL A 366 9.87 18.69 -8.39
CA VAL A 366 9.26 19.23 -7.17
C VAL A 366 10.29 20.02 -6.37
N PRO A 367 10.12 21.34 -6.19
CA PRO A 367 10.96 22.13 -5.29
C PRO A 367 10.76 21.69 -3.83
N MET A 368 11.86 21.28 -3.16
CA MET A 368 11.86 20.83 -1.76
C MET A 368 12.37 21.92 -0.80
N GLY A 369 12.84 23.02 -1.33
CA GLY A 369 13.41 24.16 -0.61
C GLY A 369 14.12 25.11 -1.58
N PRO A 370 14.85 26.13 -1.07
CA PRO A 370 15.52 27.11 -1.93
C PRO A 370 16.55 26.49 -2.89
N ASP A 371 17.26 25.46 -2.43
CA ASP A 371 18.42 24.90 -3.14
C ASP A 371 18.26 23.41 -3.47
N VAL A 372 17.11 22.81 -3.16
CA VAL A 372 16.86 21.37 -3.36
C VAL A 372 15.67 21.19 -4.27
N VAL A 373 15.89 20.50 -5.40
CA VAL A 373 14.83 20.10 -6.34
C VAL A 373 14.81 18.57 -6.38
N TRP A 374 13.67 18.01 -6.02
CA TRP A 374 13.43 16.59 -6.24
C TRP A 374 13.03 16.39 -7.71
N LYS A 375 13.95 15.83 -8.47
CA LYS A 375 13.78 15.64 -9.91
C LYS A 375 12.64 14.66 -10.21
N ALA A 376 11.92 14.91 -11.30
CA ALA A 376 11.01 13.94 -11.87
C ALA A 376 11.75 12.62 -12.13
N ARG A 377 11.09 11.49 -11.79
CA ARG A 377 11.68 10.15 -11.99
C ARG A 377 11.50 9.70 -13.44
N ALA A 378 11.86 10.59 -14.35
CA ALA A 378 11.77 10.39 -15.80
C ALA A 378 13.04 9.71 -16.35
N TRP A 379 13.48 8.62 -15.67
CA TRP A 379 14.75 7.98 -15.97
C TRP A 379 14.78 7.39 -17.38
N GLY A 380 15.78 7.79 -18.14
CA GLY A 380 15.97 7.45 -19.55
C GLY A 380 15.20 8.32 -20.54
N VAL A 381 14.38 9.27 -20.05
CA VAL A 381 13.63 10.26 -20.85
C VAL A 381 13.67 11.65 -20.19
N GLU A 382 14.76 11.98 -19.51
CA GLU A 382 14.90 13.22 -18.75
C GLU A 382 14.80 14.49 -19.62
N GLU A 383 15.21 14.41 -20.88
CA GLU A 383 15.18 15.50 -21.86
C GLU A 383 13.78 15.80 -22.42
N LEU A 384 12.80 14.88 -22.24
CA LEU A 384 11.44 15.14 -22.67
C LEU A 384 10.77 16.22 -21.80
N SER A 385 9.97 17.05 -22.43
CA SER A 385 9.07 17.97 -21.72
C SER A 385 8.00 17.23 -20.92
N GLU A 386 7.38 17.89 -19.93
CA GLU A 386 6.29 17.29 -19.15
C GLU A 386 5.15 16.75 -20.02
N VAL A 387 4.77 17.47 -21.08
CA VAL A 387 3.72 17.04 -22.02
C VAL A 387 4.14 15.78 -22.79
N GLU A 388 5.41 15.70 -23.23
CA GLU A 388 5.93 14.53 -23.93
C GLU A 388 6.07 13.32 -22.99
N ARG A 389 6.42 13.53 -21.71
CA ARG A 389 6.41 12.50 -20.68
C ARG A 389 5.01 11.93 -20.46
N VAL A 390 3.99 12.78 -20.37
CA VAL A 390 2.57 12.36 -20.28
C VAL A 390 2.18 11.51 -21.48
N LEU A 391 2.49 11.96 -22.70
CA LEU A 391 2.21 11.19 -23.91
C LEU A 391 2.86 9.81 -23.88
N ARG A 392 4.16 9.76 -23.54
CA ARG A 392 4.94 8.53 -23.48
C ARG A 392 4.39 7.53 -22.47
N ILE A 393 3.96 7.96 -21.29
CA ILE A 393 3.34 7.12 -20.25
C ILE A 393 2.01 6.53 -20.74
N ILE A 394 1.17 7.34 -21.40
CA ILE A 394 -0.10 6.87 -21.97
C ILE A 394 0.15 5.87 -23.09
N GLU A 395 1.11 6.12 -23.96
CA GLU A 395 1.47 5.22 -25.07
C GLU A 395 2.11 3.91 -24.58
N ALA A 396 2.80 3.94 -23.44
CA ALA A 396 3.30 2.73 -22.80
C ALA A 396 2.17 1.85 -22.25
N GLY A 397 0.98 2.40 -21.97
CA GLY A 397 -0.20 1.64 -21.54
C GLY A 397 -0.70 1.92 -20.12
N CYS A 398 -0.16 2.95 -19.43
CA CYS A 398 -0.65 3.40 -18.13
C CYS A 398 -1.98 4.15 -18.27
N ASP A 399 -2.76 4.16 -17.19
CA ASP A 399 -4.09 4.77 -17.11
C ASP A 399 -4.14 5.99 -16.20
N GLN A 400 -3.29 6.04 -15.15
CA GLN A 400 -3.35 7.06 -14.12
C GLN A 400 -1.94 7.56 -13.74
N PHE A 401 -1.84 8.82 -13.34
CA PHE A 401 -0.61 9.51 -12.98
C PHE A 401 -0.54 9.73 -11.46
N GLY A 402 0.39 9.05 -10.79
CA GLY A 402 0.62 9.17 -9.35
C GLY A 402 1.43 10.40 -8.96
N GLY A 403 1.00 11.10 -7.90
CA GLY A 403 1.72 12.24 -7.34
C GLY A 403 1.75 13.49 -8.23
N GLU A 404 0.83 13.59 -9.19
CA GLU A 404 0.77 14.66 -10.18
C GLU A 404 -0.61 15.33 -10.19
N ASN A 405 -0.68 16.56 -10.66
CA ASN A 405 -1.93 17.33 -10.71
C ASN A 405 -2.01 18.25 -11.94
N LYS A 406 -1.54 17.78 -13.09
CA LYS A 406 -1.45 18.53 -14.36
C LYS A 406 -2.30 17.92 -15.48
N PRO A 407 -3.63 17.76 -15.29
CA PRO A 407 -4.52 17.21 -16.33
C PRO A 407 -4.54 18.07 -17.60
N GLU A 408 -4.16 19.34 -17.53
CA GLU A 408 -4.03 20.24 -18.69
C GLU A 408 -3.09 19.71 -19.76
N HIS A 409 -2.09 18.88 -19.40
CA HIS A 409 -1.18 18.27 -20.39
C HIS A 409 -1.91 17.23 -21.25
N VAL A 410 -2.81 16.43 -20.67
CA VAL A 410 -3.66 15.49 -21.42
C VAL A 410 -4.61 16.25 -22.33
N VAL A 411 -5.27 17.29 -21.82
CA VAL A 411 -6.17 18.16 -22.60
C VAL A 411 -5.42 18.81 -23.77
N GLN A 412 -4.20 19.29 -23.55
CA GLN A 412 -3.36 19.85 -24.59
C GLN A 412 -3.06 18.84 -25.70
N LEU A 413 -2.65 17.62 -25.33
CA LEU A 413 -2.33 16.56 -26.30
C LEU A 413 -3.53 16.19 -27.18
N VAL A 414 -4.74 16.16 -26.59
CA VAL A 414 -5.97 15.90 -27.36
C VAL A 414 -6.29 17.06 -28.30
N LYS A 415 -6.22 18.30 -27.82
CA LYS A 415 -6.48 19.50 -28.66
C LYS A 415 -5.48 19.66 -29.80
N GLU A 416 -4.24 19.20 -29.60
CA GLU A 416 -3.19 19.18 -30.63
C GLU A 416 -3.30 17.97 -31.58
N GLY A 417 -4.23 17.04 -31.35
CA GLY A 417 -4.41 15.82 -32.14
C GLY A 417 -3.24 14.81 -32.02
N LYS A 418 -2.41 14.95 -30.97
CA LYS A 418 -1.33 14.01 -30.65
C LYS A 418 -1.81 12.79 -29.87
N LEU A 419 -2.94 12.90 -29.21
CA LEU A 419 -3.60 11.84 -28.46
C LEU A 419 -5.07 11.83 -28.83
N SER A 420 -5.62 10.66 -29.17
CA SER A 420 -7.04 10.57 -29.47
C SER A 420 -7.88 10.47 -28.20
N GLU A 421 -9.12 10.93 -28.27
CA GLU A 421 -10.05 10.85 -27.15
C GLU A 421 -10.42 9.38 -26.84
N GLU A 422 -10.52 8.53 -27.88
CA GLU A 422 -10.76 7.08 -27.73
C GLU A 422 -9.64 6.40 -26.93
N ARG A 423 -8.38 6.84 -27.06
CA ARG A 423 -7.29 6.30 -26.24
C ARG A 423 -7.47 6.66 -24.77
N ILE A 424 -7.91 7.88 -24.48
CA ILE A 424 -8.19 8.32 -23.10
C ILE A 424 -9.39 7.53 -22.54
N ASP A 425 -10.42 7.31 -23.33
CA ASP A 425 -11.64 6.59 -22.93
C ASP A 425 -11.34 5.18 -22.42
N ILE A 426 -10.32 4.51 -22.96
CA ILE A 426 -9.86 3.21 -22.44
C ILE A 426 -9.41 3.33 -20.98
N SER A 427 -8.61 4.32 -20.65
CA SER A 427 -8.09 4.55 -19.30
C SER A 427 -9.19 5.01 -18.35
N VAL A 428 -10.03 5.94 -18.78
CA VAL A 428 -11.16 6.46 -17.98
C VAL A 428 -12.17 5.34 -17.69
N ARG A 429 -12.44 4.45 -18.64
CA ARG A 429 -13.31 3.28 -18.45
C ARG A 429 -12.81 2.39 -17.30
N ARG A 430 -11.51 2.10 -17.22
CA ARG A 430 -10.93 1.30 -16.12
C ARG A 430 -11.10 1.98 -14.77
N LEU A 431 -10.82 3.28 -14.71
CA LEU A 431 -10.98 4.08 -13.50
C LEU A 431 -12.45 4.19 -13.04
N LEU A 432 -13.38 4.38 -13.97
CA LEU A 432 -14.82 4.38 -13.67
C LEU A 432 -15.31 3.00 -13.24
N ARG A 433 -14.86 1.92 -13.90
CA ARG A 433 -15.21 0.54 -13.52
C ARG A 433 -14.86 0.26 -12.06
N GLN A 434 -13.67 0.65 -11.62
CA GLN A 434 -13.27 0.52 -10.22
C GLN A 434 -14.23 1.27 -9.28
N LYS A 435 -14.61 2.52 -9.60
CA LYS A 435 -15.56 3.30 -8.79
C LYS A 435 -16.96 2.66 -8.72
N PHE A 436 -17.45 2.12 -9.83
CA PHE A 436 -18.73 1.40 -9.87
C PHE A 436 -18.66 0.09 -9.10
N GLN A 437 -17.61 -0.70 -9.24
CA GLN A 437 -17.40 -1.93 -8.47
C GLN A 437 -17.36 -1.65 -6.96
N LEU A 438 -16.69 -0.59 -6.55
CA LEU A 438 -16.68 -0.13 -5.16
C LEU A 438 -18.03 0.43 -4.67
N GLY A 439 -19.06 0.48 -5.51
CA GLY A 439 -20.38 0.99 -5.14
C GLY A 439 -20.42 2.49 -4.84
N LEU A 440 -19.40 3.27 -5.21
CA LEU A 440 -19.29 4.69 -4.86
C LEU A 440 -20.39 5.54 -5.50
N PHE A 441 -20.87 5.17 -6.68
CA PHE A 441 -21.99 5.84 -7.32
C PHE A 441 -23.33 5.55 -6.62
N ASP A 442 -23.43 4.41 -5.94
CA ASP A 442 -24.66 3.97 -5.29
C ASP A 442 -24.71 4.39 -3.82
N ASN A 443 -23.61 4.23 -3.09
CA ASN A 443 -23.44 4.69 -1.71
C ASN A 443 -22.01 5.16 -1.44
N PRO A 444 -21.69 6.45 -1.63
CA PRO A 444 -20.36 6.97 -1.33
C PRO A 444 -20.12 7.27 0.15
N PHE A 445 -21.14 7.29 1.01
CA PHE A 445 -21.05 7.78 2.38
C PHE A 445 -20.68 6.69 3.39
N VAL A 446 -20.11 7.11 4.52
CA VAL A 446 -19.85 6.28 5.69
C VAL A 446 -20.66 6.73 6.90
N ASP A 447 -20.92 5.81 7.82
CA ASP A 447 -21.63 6.10 9.07
C ASP A 447 -20.65 6.58 10.14
N GLU A 448 -20.54 7.89 10.31
CA GLU A 448 -19.62 8.54 11.25
C GLU A 448 -19.85 8.09 12.71
N THR A 449 -21.06 7.64 13.05
CA THR A 449 -21.41 7.25 14.42
C THR A 449 -20.85 5.89 14.82
N LYS A 450 -20.45 5.05 13.84
CA LYS A 450 -19.94 3.69 14.05
C LYS A 450 -18.42 3.59 13.97
N VAL A 451 -17.74 4.68 13.61
CA VAL A 451 -16.28 4.65 13.38
C VAL A 451 -15.52 4.14 14.59
N ASN A 452 -15.79 4.67 15.77
CA ASN A 452 -15.11 4.32 17.01
C ASN A 452 -15.48 2.91 17.54
N ASP A 453 -16.53 2.30 17.01
CA ASP A 453 -16.88 0.90 17.30
C ASP A 453 -16.13 -0.09 16.41
N ILE A 454 -15.52 0.41 15.31
CA ILE A 454 -14.85 -0.42 14.30
C ILE A 454 -13.33 -0.22 14.34
N VAL A 455 -12.88 1.04 14.26
CA VAL A 455 -11.44 1.36 14.19
C VAL A 455 -10.79 1.09 15.53
N GLY A 456 -9.70 0.32 15.55
CA GLY A 456 -8.93 0.03 16.74
C GLY A 456 -9.65 -0.87 17.76
N LYS A 457 -10.53 -1.77 17.33
CA LYS A 457 -11.20 -2.72 18.23
C LYS A 457 -10.22 -3.42 19.17
N PRO A 458 -10.55 -3.57 20.46
CA PRO A 458 -9.66 -4.20 21.44
C PRO A 458 -9.14 -5.60 21.03
N GLU A 459 -9.99 -6.42 20.40
CA GLU A 459 -9.60 -7.74 19.90
C GLU A 459 -8.61 -7.69 18.75
N TRP A 460 -8.67 -6.64 17.90
CA TRP A 460 -7.72 -6.45 16.80
C TRP A 460 -6.39 -5.88 17.30
N GLN A 461 -6.43 -4.96 18.27
CA GLN A 461 -5.23 -4.49 18.96
C GLN A 461 -4.51 -5.64 19.67
N ALA A 462 -5.27 -6.52 20.36
CA ALA A 462 -4.71 -7.70 21.00
C ALA A 462 -4.11 -8.69 19.99
N LEU A 463 -4.76 -8.90 18.85
CA LEU A 463 -4.22 -9.73 17.76
C LEU A 463 -2.96 -9.11 17.18
N GLY A 464 -2.92 -7.80 16.98
CA GLY A 464 -1.74 -7.07 16.52
C GLY A 464 -0.55 -7.24 17.47
N ALA A 465 -0.75 -7.03 18.76
CA ALA A 465 0.28 -7.26 19.78
C ALA A 465 0.78 -8.71 19.80
N LYS A 466 -0.14 -9.68 19.73
CA LYS A 466 0.23 -11.09 19.63
C LYS A 466 1.04 -11.39 18.36
N THR A 467 0.65 -10.81 17.23
CA THR A 467 1.37 -10.97 15.95
C THR A 467 2.79 -10.40 16.06
N GLN A 468 2.97 -9.21 16.68
CA GLN A 468 4.30 -8.66 16.97
C GLN A 468 5.16 -9.61 17.80
N GLN A 469 4.60 -10.22 18.84
CA GLN A 469 5.30 -11.16 19.74
C GLN A 469 5.70 -12.43 19.01
N GLU A 470 4.76 -13.08 18.35
CA GLU A 470 4.99 -14.35 17.66
C GLU A 470 5.90 -14.22 16.44
N ALA A 471 5.88 -13.07 15.75
CA ALA A 471 6.74 -12.80 14.59
C ALA A 471 8.22 -12.66 14.95
N MET A 472 8.57 -12.34 16.20
CA MET A 472 9.98 -12.25 16.60
C MET A 472 10.70 -13.54 16.31
N THR A 473 11.93 -13.42 15.79
CA THR A 473 12.81 -14.55 15.47
C THR A 473 13.93 -14.66 16.50
N LEU A 474 13.97 -15.73 17.26
CA LEU A 474 15.06 -16.01 18.21
C LEU A 474 16.27 -16.53 17.43
N LEU A 475 17.32 -15.72 17.32
CA LEU A 475 18.55 -16.05 16.57
C LEU A 475 19.60 -16.75 17.43
N LYS A 476 19.63 -16.42 18.74
CA LYS A 476 20.58 -17.01 19.69
C LYS A 476 19.97 -17.07 21.09
N ASN A 477 20.26 -18.14 21.84
CA ASN A 477 19.84 -18.32 23.23
C ASN A 477 20.87 -19.14 24.00
N ASP A 478 22.00 -18.51 24.38
CA ASP A 478 23.10 -19.19 25.09
C ASP A 478 22.62 -19.75 26.43
N GLN A 479 22.85 -21.05 26.64
CA GLN A 479 22.55 -21.74 27.91
C GLN A 479 21.09 -21.54 28.39
N ASN A 480 20.16 -21.37 27.46
CA ASN A 480 18.76 -21.09 27.75
C ASN A 480 18.58 -19.82 28.61
N THR A 481 19.30 -18.75 28.25
CA THR A 481 19.21 -17.44 28.94
C THR A 481 17.77 -16.91 28.92
N LEU A 482 17.08 -17.05 27.81
CA LEU A 482 15.67 -16.70 27.68
C LEU A 482 14.80 -17.94 27.93
N PRO A 483 13.63 -17.75 28.58
CA PRO A 483 13.11 -16.49 29.11
C PRO A 483 13.80 -16.04 30.40
N LEU A 484 13.93 -14.72 30.62
CA LEU A 484 14.44 -14.15 31.87
C LEU A 484 13.43 -14.30 33.03
N ALA A 485 13.96 -14.49 34.24
CA ALA A 485 13.12 -14.59 35.44
C ALA A 485 12.48 -13.24 35.80
N LYS A 486 11.15 -13.19 35.79
CA LYS A 486 10.36 -11.99 36.06
C LYS A 486 10.46 -11.54 37.54
N ASN A 487 10.53 -10.24 37.78
CA ASN A 487 10.51 -9.60 39.10
C ASN A 487 11.64 -10.01 40.08
N THR A 488 12.72 -10.59 39.60
CA THR A 488 13.85 -11.04 40.43
C THR A 488 15.19 -10.48 39.96
N LEU A 489 15.23 -9.83 38.81
CA LEU A 489 16.45 -9.36 38.17
C LEU A 489 16.52 -7.84 38.15
N LYS A 490 17.76 -7.33 38.20
CA LYS A 490 18.11 -5.96 37.89
C LYS A 490 18.54 -5.86 36.45
N VAL A 491 17.91 -4.99 35.66
CA VAL A 491 18.20 -4.84 34.25
C VAL A 491 18.65 -3.41 33.92
N TYR A 492 19.69 -3.30 33.13
CA TYR A 492 20.06 -2.07 32.44
C TYR A 492 19.43 -2.07 31.04
N ILE A 493 18.91 -0.92 30.61
CA ILE A 493 18.22 -0.84 29.34
C ILE A 493 18.78 0.27 28.44
N GLU A 494 18.78 0.04 27.12
CA GLU A 494 18.99 1.07 26.10
C GLU A 494 17.88 1.03 25.05
N ASN A 495 17.39 2.22 24.66
CA ASN A 495 16.36 2.44 23.66
C ASN A 495 15.02 1.71 23.97
N MET A 496 14.66 1.67 25.24
CA MET A 496 13.37 1.14 25.72
C MET A 496 12.76 2.08 26.74
N ASP A 497 11.42 2.07 26.82
CA ASP A 497 10.68 2.79 27.86
C ASP A 497 10.86 2.12 29.22
N SER A 498 11.44 2.87 30.17
CA SER A 498 11.75 2.34 31.49
C SER A 498 10.51 1.99 32.30
N ALA A 499 9.38 2.67 32.09
CA ALA A 499 8.12 2.36 32.78
C ALA A 499 7.56 1.02 32.32
N THR A 500 7.65 0.73 31.04
CA THR A 500 7.25 -0.57 30.47
C THR A 500 8.13 -1.70 31.03
N VAL A 501 9.46 -1.54 31.04
CA VAL A 501 10.37 -2.59 31.54
C VAL A 501 10.23 -2.81 33.06
N ALA A 502 9.91 -1.75 33.81
CA ALA A 502 9.69 -1.84 35.24
C ALA A 502 8.51 -2.72 35.68
N GLU A 503 7.58 -3.06 34.73
CA GLU A 503 6.53 -4.05 34.97
C GLU A 503 7.10 -5.49 35.08
N TYR A 504 8.34 -5.74 34.63
CA TYR A 504 8.96 -7.05 34.53
C TYR A 504 10.23 -7.21 35.39
N ALA A 505 11.00 -6.16 35.61
CA ALA A 505 12.28 -6.20 36.33
C ALA A 505 12.64 -4.84 36.98
N GLU A 506 13.56 -4.82 37.94
CA GLU A 506 14.10 -3.59 38.50
C GLU A 506 15.05 -2.92 37.49
N VAL A 507 14.70 -1.73 36.98
CA VAL A 507 15.55 -0.97 36.05
C VAL A 507 16.64 -0.23 36.85
N VAL A 508 17.91 -0.43 36.49
CA VAL A 508 19.06 0.21 37.09
C VAL A 508 19.78 1.19 36.17
N ALA A 509 20.47 2.16 36.73
CA ALA A 509 21.05 3.26 35.97
C ALA A 509 22.36 2.93 35.24
N THR A 510 23.09 1.90 35.66
CA THR A 510 24.39 1.52 35.08
C THR A 510 24.50 0.05 34.80
N PRO A 511 25.23 -0.34 33.73
CA PRO A 511 25.42 -1.76 33.40
C PRO A 511 26.07 -2.58 34.52
N GLU A 512 26.97 -1.97 35.29
CA GLU A 512 27.71 -2.66 36.35
C GLU A 512 26.81 -3.03 37.55
N ALA A 513 25.65 -2.38 37.68
CA ALA A 513 24.67 -2.67 38.73
C ALA A 513 23.62 -3.69 38.30
N ALA A 514 23.63 -4.11 37.04
CA ALA A 514 22.64 -4.98 36.44
C ALA A 514 23.07 -6.46 36.44
N ASP A 515 22.08 -7.35 36.55
CA ASP A 515 22.27 -8.79 36.29
C ASP A 515 22.29 -9.07 34.78
N PHE A 516 21.47 -8.33 34.00
CA PHE A 516 21.39 -8.37 32.56
C PHE A 516 21.23 -6.95 31.98
N ALA A 517 21.71 -6.76 30.75
CA ALA A 517 21.29 -5.64 29.92
C ALA A 517 20.27 -6.12 28.87
N ILE A 518 19.31 -5.26 28.54
CA ILE A 518 18.39 -5.42 27.42
C ILE A 518 18.52 -4.19 26.55
N ILE A 519 18.95 -4.39 25.30
CA ILE A 519 19.12 -3.26 24.36
C ILE A 519 18.35 -3.48 23.09
N ARG A 520 17.74 -2.42 22.59
CA ARG A 520 17.12 -2.38 21.26
C ARG A 520 18.02 -1.61 20.31
N VAL A 521 18.30 -2.21 19.16
CA VAL A 521 19.08 -1.59 18.09
C VAL A 521 18.36 -1.76 16.76
N ASN A 522 18.66 -0.89 15.81
CA ASN A 522 18.14 -1.00 14.44
C ASN A 522 19.25 -1.50 13.52
N THR A 523 18.90 -2.10 12.39
CA THR A 523 19.85 -2.29 11.29
C THR A 523 20.52 -0.94 10.97
N PRO A 524 21.86 -0.86 10.92
CA PRO A 524 22.55 0.40 10.64
C PRO A 524 22.22 0.92 9.22
N TRP A 525 22.26 2.24 9.04
CA TRP A 525 22.14 2.85 7.72
C TRP A 525 23.06 4.06 7.58
N TYR A 526 23.46 4.34 6.34
CA TYR A 526 24.35 5.44 6.01
C TYR A 526 23.76 6.20 4.81
N PRO A 527 23.18 7.40 5.00
CA PRO A 527 22.48 8.12 3.95
C PRO A 527 23.35 8.38 2.73
N ALA A 528 22.84 8.07 1.54
CA ALA A 528 23.53 8.32 0.28
C ALA A 528 23.59 9.83 -0.07
N ASP A 529 22.61 10.62 0.39
CA ASP A 529 22.58 12.09 0.25
C ASP A 529 22.13 12.72 1.58
N THR A 530 23.06 13.43 2.23
CA THR A 530 22.81 14.12 3.50
C THR A 530 22.18 15.52 3.34
N LYS A 531 22.08 16.03 2.10
CA LYS A 531 21.52 17.35 1.81
C LYS A 531 20.03 17.31 1.50
N ASN A 532 19.55 16.20 0.99
CA ASN A 532 18.15 16.00 0.69
C ASN A 532 17.42 15.45 1.92
N PRO A 533 16.52 16.20 2.58
CA PRO A 533 15.82 15.74 3.77
C PRO A 533 15.00 14.46 3.54
N PHE A 534 14.52 14.25 2.31
CA PHE A 534 13.77 13.05 1.97
C PHE A 534 14.68 11.81 1.88
N ALA A 535 15.91 11.99 1.37
CA ALA A 535 16.90 10.91 1.31
C ALA A 535 17.38 10.45 2.69
N LEU A 536 17.29 11.30 3.73
CA LEU A 536 17.60 10.91 5.10
C LEU A 536 16.64 9.86 5.67
N GLY A 537 15.40 9.79 5.15
CA GLY A 537 14.41 8.77 5.54
C GLY A 537 14.60 7.43 4.83
N PHE A 538 15.49 7.35 3.83
CA PHE A 538 15.83 6.09 3.16
C PHE A 538 17.03 5.46 3.85
N HIS A 539 16.84 4.31 4.42
CA HIS A 539 17.90 3.55 5.09
C HIS A 539 18.82 2.88 4.06
N HIS A 540 19.72 3.67 3.46
CA HIS A 540 20.72 3.19 2.49
C HIS A 540 22.03 2.79 3.14
N GLY A 541 22.94 2.22 2.34
CA GLY A 541 24.35 1.98 2.65
C GLY A 541 24.59 0.69 3.42
N ASP A 542 25.77 0.63 4.04
CA ASP A 542 26.26 -0.57 4.69
C ASP A 542 25.36 -1.05 5.84
N LEU A 543 25.41 -2.35 6.08
CA LEU A 543 24.53 -3.07 7.00
C LEU A 543 25.21 -3.43 8.32
N ASP A 544 26.48 -3.03 8.51
CA ASP A 544 27.29 -3.28 9.71
C ASP A 544 27.42 -2.04 10.59
N PHE A 545 27.46 -2.25 11.90
CA PHE A 545 27.77 -1.18 12.85
C PHE A 545 29.23 -0.72 12.72
N LYS A 546 29.47 0.60 12.78
CA LYS A 546 30.79 1.23 12.64
C LYS A 546 31.09 2.22 13.75
N GLY A 547 32.38 2.55 13.91
CA GLY A 547 32.87 3.62 14.78
C GLY A 547 32.38 3.53 16.23
N GLU A 548 32.04 4.68 16.81
CA GLU A 548 31.63 4.83 18.21
C GLU A 548 30.41 4.00 18.60
N GLU A 549 29.44 3.85 17.70
CA GLU A 549 28.25 3.04 17.95
C GLU A 549 28.61 1.56 18.16
N LYS A 550 29.42 0.99 17.27
CA LYS A 550 29.93 -0.38 17.42
C LYS A 550 30.71 -0.54 18.71
N GLU A 551 31.62 0.39 19.00
CA GLU A 551 32.46 0.36 20.22
C GLU A 551 31.61 0.39 21.49
N LYS A 552 30.57 1.24 21.52
CA LYS A 552 29.62 1.34 22.65
C LYS A 552 28.88 0.02 22.87
N ILE A 553 28.31 -0.57 21.83
CA ILE A 553 27.60 -1.85 21.90
C ILE A 553 28.55 -2.95 22.39
N MET A 554 29.74 -3.09 21.77
CA MET A 554 30.70 -4.12 22.13
C MET A 554 31.28 -3.96 23.53
N LYS A 555 31.39 -2.73 24.04
CA LYS A 555 31.77 -2.45 25.44
C LYS A 555 30.69 -2.96 26.40
N LEU A 556 29.42 -2.68 26.11
CA LEU A 556 28.29 -3.11 26.95
C LEU A 556 28.21 -4.64 27.00
N LEU A 557 28.31 -5.31 25.84
CA LEU A 557 28.29 -6.78 25.74
C LEU A 557 29.41 -7.48 26.54
N LYS A 558 30.53 -6.78 26.75
CA LYS A 558 31.65 -7.26 27.59
C LYS A 558 31.46 -6.97 29.07
N THR A 559 30.65 -5.95 29.44
CA THR A 559 30.46 -5.49 30.81
C THR A 559 29.43 -6.33 31.56
N VAL A 560 28.31 -6.68 30.90
CA VAL A 560 27.20 -7.38 31.52
C VAL A 560 26.57 -8.37 30.50
N PRO A 561 26.05 -9.53 30.97
CA PRO A 561 25.27 -10.42 30.08
C PRO A 561 24.13 -9.65 29.42
N THR A 562 24.04 -9.68 28.09
CA THR A 562 23.13 -8.82 27.33
C THR A 562 22.22 -9.62 26.42
N VAL A 563 20.92 -9.26 26.46
CA VAL A 563 19.91 -9.61 25.46
C VAL A 563 19.85 -8.47 24.44
N VAL A 564 20.02 -8.79 23.17
CA VAL A 564 19.94 -7.81 22.08
C VAL A 564 18.65 -8.09 21.29
N ASP A 565 17.80 -7.08 21.19
CA ASP A 565 16.66 -7.03 20.26
C ASP A 565 17.05 -6.13 19.08
N ILE A 566 17.08 -6.71 17.87
CA ILE A 566 17.41 -5.96 16.65
C ILE A 566 16.18 -5.82 15.75
N TYR A 567 15.83 -4.58 15.39
CA TYR A 567 14.85 -4.31 14.37
C TYR A 567 15.47 -4.47 12.98
N LEU A 568 14.97 -5.44 12.23
CA LEU A 568 15.42 -5.77 10.89
C LEU A 568 14.50 -5.13 9.84
N ASP A 569 14.73 -3.88 9.50
CA ASP A 569 14.15 -3.27 8.29
C ASP A 569 14.88 -3.72 7.02
N ARG A 570 16.11 -4.23 7.19
CA ARG A 570 17.00 -4.83 6.19
C ARG A 570 17.84 -5.92 6.85
N PRO A 571 18.43 -6.86 6.10
CA PRO A 571 19.37 -7.84 6.64
C PRO A 571 20.60 -7.16 7.26
N ALA A 572 20.86 -7.37 8.56
CA ALA A 572 21.99 -6.76 9.26
C ALA A 572 23.23 -7.65 9.25
N VAL A 573 24.42 -7.05 9.18
CA VAL A 573 25.73 -7.72 9.30
C VAL A 573 26.23 -7.57 10.74
N ILE A 574 26.00 -8.58 11.57
CA ILE A 574 26.18 -8.53 13.03
C ILE A 574 26.97 -9.71 13.65
N PRO A 575 28.01 -10.25 13.01
CA PRO A 575 28.71 -11.44 13.54
C PRO A 575 29.31 -11.21 14.94
N ASP A 576 29.88 -10.04 15.21
CA ASP A 576 30.50 -9.70 16.51
C ASP A 576 29.45 -9.61 17.63
N ILE A 577 28.30 -8.99 17.32
CA ILE A 577 27.17 -8.84 18.26
C ILE A 577 26.55 -10.21 18.55
N ALA A 578 26.33 -11.02 17.50
CA ALA A 578 25.81 -12.38 17.65
C ALA A 578 26.74 -13.26 18.48
N ALA A 579 28.06 -13.14 18.29
CA ALA A 579 29.04 -13.89 19.08
C ALA A 579 29.02 -13.47 20.57
N ALA A 580 28.95 -12.17 20.86
CA ALA A 580 29.13 -11.62 22.22
C ALA A 580 27.83 -11.55 23.05
N SER A 581 26.64 -11.49 22.44
CA SER A 581 25.35 -11.46 23.13
C SER A 581 25.02 -12.78 23.83
N LYS A 582 24.23 -12.75 24.91
CA LYS A 582 23.68 -13.95 25.56
C LYS A 582 22.44 -14.47 24.88
N ALA A 583 21.61 -13.57 24.40
CA ALA A 583 20.50 -13.88 23.51
C ALA A 583 20.39 -12.78 22.45
N LEU A 584 19.90 -13.17 21.27
CA LEU A 584 19.68 -12.29 20.13
C LEU A 584 18.31 -12.57 19.54
N ILE A 585 17.49 -11.54 19.49
CA ILE A 585 16.15 -11.57 18.93
C ILE A 585 16.10 -10.60 17.77
N ALA A 586 15.54 -11.01 16.64
CA ALA A 586 15.15 -10.11 15.56
C ALA A 586 13.66 -9.78 15.67
N ASN A 587 13.30 -8.51 15.49
CA ASN A 587 11.93 -8.07 15.38
C ASN A 587 11.68 -7.36 14.04
N TYR A 588 10.40 -7.23 13.65
CA TYR A 588 9.95 -6.64 12.40
C TYR A 588 8.87 -5.58 12.69
N GLY A 589 9.17 -4.67 13.61
CA GLY A 589 8.23 -3.67 14.11
C GLY A 589 7.43 -4.20 15.32
N ALA A 590 7.93 -3.91 16.52
CA ALA A 590 7.33 -4.36 17.76
C ALA A 590 7.44 -3.30 18.86
N SER A 591 6.38 -3.17 19.69
CA SER A 591 6.37 -2.33 20.86
C SER A 591 7.31 -2.87 21.94
N ASP A 592 7.80 -1.99 22.84
CA ASP A 592 8.60 -2.40 24.00
C ASP A 592 7.88 -3.44 24.84
N LYS A 593 6.56 -3.30 24.99
CA LYS A 593 5.74 -4.27 25.70
C LYS A 593 5.77 -5.64 25.03
N SER A 594 5.62 -5.70 23.71
CA SER A 594 5.68 -6.97 22.96
C SER A 594 7.05 -7.63 23.09
N VAL A 595 8.14 -6.85 23.06
CA VAL A 595 9.51 -7.35 23.28
C VAL A 595 9.69 -7.88 24.71
N CYS A 596 9.21 -7.17 25.72
CA CYS A 596 9.25 -7.64 27.11
C CYS A 596 8.44 -8.92 27.31
N GLU A 597 7.24 -9.04 26.71
CA GLU A 597 6.42 -10.26 26.80
C GLU A 597 7.19 -11.50 26.31
N VAL A 598 7.99 -11.35 25.26
CA VAL A 598 8.86 -12.42 24.74
C VAL A 598 10.06 -12.65 25.64
N ILE A 599 10.82 -11.61 26.00
CA ILE A 599 12.04 -11.74 26.82
C ILE A 599 11.76 -12.38 28.18
N PHE A 600 10.61 -12.05 28.80
CA PHE A 600 10.23 -12.56 30.12
C PHE A 600 9.27 -13.77 30.07
N GLY A 601 9.08 -14.39 28.90
CA GLY A 601 8.41 -15.69 28.74
C GLY A 601 6.89 -15.68 28.87
N ASN A 602 6.24 -14.51 28.75
CA ASN A 602 4.77 -14.45 28.65
C ASN A 602 4.27 -14.77 27.22
N ALA A 603 5.13 -14.62 26.23
CA ALA A 603 4.88 -14.99 24.84
C ALA A 603 6.08 -15.75 24.26
N THR A 604 5.83 -16.62 23.30
CA THR A 604 6.86 -17.44 22.64
C THR A 604 7.10 -16.92 21.21
N PRO A 605 8.35 -16.58 20.82
CA PRO A 605 8.68 -16.24 19.45
C PRO A 605 8.59 -17.47 18.56
N LYS A 606 8.00 -17.32 17.37
CA LYS A 606 7.81 -18.38 16.38
C LYS A 606 8.41 -18.05 15.03
N GLY A 607 8.86 -16.79 14.87
CA GLY A 607 9.34 -16.27 13.61
C GLY A 607 10.53 -17.05 13.07
N LYS A 608 10.57 -17.17 11.75
CA LYS A 608 11.71 -17.69 10.97
C LYS A 608 12.18 -16.60 10.02
N LEU A 609 13.50 -16.42 9.87
CA LEU A 609 14.04 -15.35 9.04
C LEU A 609 13.43 -15.36 7.63
N PRO A 610 12.91 -14.22 7.14
CA PRO A 610 12.36 -14.10 5.79
C PRO A 610 13.42 -13.81 4.72
N PHE A 611 14.68 -13.72 5.12
CA PHE A 611 15.88 -13.53 4.29
C PHE A 611 17.12 -14.05 5.01
N GLU A 612 18.23 -14.23 4.29
CA GLU A 612 19.50 -14.53 4.90
C GLU A 612 20.09 -13.31 5.63
N LEU A 613 20.78 -13.52 6.76
CA LEU A 613 21.65 -12.51 7.36
C LEU A 613 23.09 -12.74 6.92
N PRO A 614 23.70 -11.80 6.17
CA PRO A 614 25.06 -11.95 5.68
C PRO A 614 26.10 -11.96 6.80
N SER A 615 27.19 -12.71 6.60
CA SER A 615 28.29 -12.78 7.57
C SER A 615 29.22 -11.55 7.54
N SER A 616 29.24 -10.79 6.44
CA SER A 616 30.12 -9.65 6.24
C SER A 616 29.61 -8.73 5.13
N MET A 617 30.03 -7.46 5.14
CA MET A 617 29.77 -6.56 4.01
C MET A 617 30.37 -7.05 2.70
N LYS A 618 31.52 -7.75 2.77
CA LYS A 618 32.09 -8.38 1.58
C LYS A 618 31.16 -9.44 0.96
N ALA A 619 30.48 -10.23 1.78
CA ALA A 619 29.50 -11.21 1.28
C ALA A 619 28.30 -10.49 0.61
N VAL A 620 27.85 -9.35 1.17
CA VAL A 620 26.81 -8.50 0.56
C VAL A 620 27.24 -7.93 -0.80
N GLU A 621 28.50 -7.47 -0.91
CA GLU A 621 29.04 -6.90 -2.15
C GLU A 621 29.24 -7.96 -3.26
N GLU A 622 29.53 -9.20 -2.87
CA GLU A 622 29.73 -10.34 -3.79
C GLU A 622 28.40 -10.99 -4.24
N GLN A 623 27.29 -10.70 -3.54
CA GLN A 623 25.97 -11.26 -3.82
C GLN A 623 25.39 -10.66 -5.11
N LYS A 624 24.68 -11.48 -5.88
CA LYS A 624 23.91 -11.03 -7.05
C LYS A 624 22.58 -10.43 -6.59
N THR A 625 22.32 -9.23 -7.05
CA THR A 625 21.17 -8.42 -6.60
C THR A 625 19.78 -9.00 -6.93
N ASP A 626 19.71 -9.90 -7.90
CA ASP A 626 18.49 -10.52 -8.41
C ASP A 626 18.29 -11.98 -7.97
N VAL A 627 19.24 -12.54 -7.19
CA VAL A 627 19.23 -13.95 -6.79
C VAL A 627 18.96 -14.08 -5.30
N PRO A 628 17.93 -14.83 -4.87
CA PRO A 628 17.69 -15.13 -3.46
C PRO A 628 18.73 -16.12 -2.92
N TYR A 629 18.97 -16.13 -1.61
CA TYR A 629 19.84 -17.06 -0.90
C TYR A 629 21.28 -17.11 -1.47
N ASP A 630 21.76 -15.98 -1.98
CA ASP A 630 23.09 -15.89 -2.64
C ASP A 630 24.18 -15.34 -1.70
N SER A 631 23.88 -15.19 -0.40
CA SER A 631 24.88 -14.74 0.57
C SER A 631 25.91 -15.83 0.83
N LYS A 632 27.19 -15.49 0.61
CA LYS A 632 28.27 -16.43 0.88
C LYS A 632 28.47 -16.62 2.38
N ASP A 633 28.38 -17.88 2.84
CA ASP A 633 28.54 -18.26 4.25
C ASP A 633 27.69 -17.39 5.18
N PRO A 634 26.36 -17.36 5.04
CA PRO A 634 25.50 -16.46 5.81
C PRO A 634 25.63 -16.70 7.31
N LEU A 635 25.55 -15.63 8.11
CA LEU A 635 25.54 -15.72 9.58
C LEU A 635 24.34 -16.52 10.06
N PHE A 636 23.17 -16.28 9.44
CA PHE A 636 21.97 -17.08 9.61
C PHE A 636 21.28 -17.26 8.27
N THR A 637 20.88 -18.50 7.97
CA THR A 637 20.21 -18.83 6.71
C THR A 637 18.75 -18.42 6.70
N TYR A 638 18.16 -18.28 5.51
CA TYR A 638 16.72 -18.17 5.35
C TYR A 638 15.98 -19.28 6.13
N GLY A 639 14.90 -18.94 6.78
CA GLY A 639 14.09 -19.88 7.56
C GLY A 639 14.69 -20.26 8.92
N PHE A 640 15.84 -19.68 9.31
CA PHE A 640 16.40 -19.90 10.64
C PHE A 640 15.55 -19.24 11.72
N GLY A 641 15.46 -19.87 12.89
CA GLY A 641 14.81 -19.37 14.10
C GLY A 641 14.76 -20.47 15.15
N LEU A 642 15.16 -20.15 16.37
CA LEU A 642 15.09 -21.03 17.55
C LEU A 642 13.72 -20.92 18.21
N GLU A 643 13.41 -21.87 19.07
CA GLU A 643 12.22 -21.89 19.93
C GLU A 643 12.65 -22.19 21.38
N TYR A 644 11.87 -21.75 22.38
CA TYR A 644 12.04 -22.10 23.81
C TYR A 644 10.71 -22.41 24.49
#